data_a627a79544a34745f74cfe909ce22c20
#
_entry.id   a627a79544a34745f74cfe909ce22c20
#
_cell.length_a   1.000
_cell.length_b   1.000
_cell.length_c   1.000
_cell.angle_alpha   90.00
_cell.angle_beta   90.00
_cell.angle_gamma   90.00
#
_symmetry.space_group_name_H-M   'P 1'
#
loop_
_entity.id
_entity.type
_entity.pdbx_description
1 polymer ?
#
loop_
_entity_poly.entity_id
_entity_poly.type
_entity_poly.pdbx_seq_one_letter_code
_entity_poly.pdbx_strand_id
1 'polypeptide(L)'
;MLLSMTFLAAQAQRSITFQDVEKWQRITSRNISDDGKWVAAIFAPWRGDSRVELYSANGKEMQSFSPASECCFSSSSQHFIVKEVPALQLTDSLKLKKAKKMPMDKLTILNLSDGNKWQIDSLIGYRLAESHDLIAYQRQHKDTLIVSTLNGKEIICLPKVMDYSFAKKSATLYYTTKDTVGGTNPGLYLWNKGDAQPTMIKSGKENFVNVSISEDGKKIIFLYTDTPKDSNRTMSLWLSENGDTAREIVNRATAGIPADWIISTNYHPWFSKDTKRIFLGTAPMPLEKDTTILESNRPNVQVWSWDEPVQYTVQKYNLNSDLKRSYAAVYNLENNTLVQISDTALPNVQLPTKGIGEWAILSTSRPYSLSSMWEGRSRSDYYKISLVTGERTSIVSADYTNYRLSTGGKYALGYNITDSCWYTINLQTEKNQLIRLTTPDTFIAWDEDNDVPDYPSPHGYAGWTKDDAAILLYDRYDIWQFHPDGSEKPINLTKNGRTTRIRYRRQRIEHDETFIDAKKTSIFTGFNETDKTTQYFSSKLSSPTAPKQLTEGEYRYGNLTKARKADKYIYTRENTKTFPDVWMADASLKKAQQLTQGIEQQKPFIWNDVELISWTSYDGIKLEGLLYKPDNFDPSKKYPMIVNFYERSSDEMRNYIIPRPNRSTVDYSTYLSDGYIIFNPDVRYGGGYPGKSCYNCVMSGIDTLLTRGYIDPTRIGAQGHSWGGYQVAYLATRTDRFAAIESGAPVVNMFSAYGGIRWGSGRARSFQYEHTQSRLGGTPWSHPERYHESSPLFAMDKVNTPILIMHNDQDGHVPWYQGIEYFVALKRLGKPAWLLNYTGEPHWPTKYPNSMDFQIRMKQFFDHYLKGAPMPKWMSEGVPAVKQPYELGY
;
A
#
# COMPACT_ATOMS: atom_id res chain seq x y z
N MET A 1 -51.73 41.79 0.81
CA MET A 1 -50.32 41.35 0.70
C MET A 1 -50.20 40.09 1.53
N LEU A 2 -50.43 38.91 0.87
CA LEU A 2 -50.32 37.61 1.53
C LEU A 2 -48.83 37.17 1.45
N LEU A 3 -48.17 37.08 2.61
CA LEU A 3 -46.87 36.42 2.72
C LEU A 3 -47.07 34.90 2.62
N SER A 4 -46.65 34.28 1.53
CA SER A 4 -46.54 32.85 1.43
C SER A 4 -45.27 32.41 2.17
N MET A 5 -45.44 31.92 3.41
CA MET A 5 -44.42 31.15 4.11
C MET A 5 -44.29 29.79 3.44
N THR A 6 -43.26 29.61 2.60
CA THR A 6 -42.82 28.30 2.18
C THR A 6 -42.10 27.61 3.35
N PHE A 7 -42.85 26.73 4.03
CA PHE A 7 -42.23 25.76 4.95
C PHE A 7 -41.36 24.80 4.08
N LEU A 8 -40.08 24.98 4.12
CA LEU A 8 -39.15 23.86 3.75
C LEU A 8 -39.34 22.79 4.83
N ALA A 9 -40.15 21.80 4.51
CA ALA A 9 -40.21 20.58 5.33
C ALA A 9 -38.80 19.98 5.33
N ALA A 10 -38.10 20.00 6.46
CA ALA A 10 -36.86 19.28 6.64
C ALA A 10 -37.18 17.79 6.39
N GLN A 11 -36.67 17.24 5.32
CA GLN A 11 -36.85 15.82 4.99
C GLN A 11 -36.24 15.02 6.13
N ALA A 12 -37.03 14.14 6.77
CA ALA A 12 -36.54 13.30 7.86
C ALA A 12 -35.39 12.45 7.38
N GLN A 13 -34.29 12.41 8.14
CA GLN A 13 -33.15 11.58 7.83
C GLN A 13 -33.55 10.09 7.83
N ARG A 14 -32.95 9.32 6.95
CA ARG A 14 -33.21 7.89 6.79
C ARG A 14 -31.98 7.03 6.97
N SER A 15 -32.17 5.73 7.12
CA SER A 15 -31.08 4.74 7.16
C SER A 15 -30.38 4.65 5.79
N ILE A 16 -29.10 4.30 5.84
CA ILE A 16 -28.26 4.02 4.66
C ILE A 16 -28.56 2.60 4.16
N THR A 17 -28.87 2.46 2.90
CA THR A 17 -29.09 1.17 2.23
C THR A 17 -27.84 0.74 1.45
N PHE A 18 -27.75 -0.53 1.05
CA PHE A 18 -26.65 -1.00 0.19
C PHE A 18 -26.64 -0.34 -1.18
N GLN A 19 -27.77 0.15 -1.69
CA GLN A 19 -27.84 0.95 -2.91
C GLN A 19 -27.22 2.35 -2.72
N ASP A 20 -27.33 2.93 -1.52
CA ASP A 20 -26.66 4.19 -1.18
C ASP A 20 -25.15 3.96 -1.04
N VAL A 21 -24.74 2.87 -0.41
CA VAL A 21 -23.33 2.47 -0.30
C VAL A 21 -22.67 2.38 -1.68
N GLU A 22 -23.35 1.74 -2.65
CA GLU A 22 -22.83 1.61 -4.02
C GLU A 22 -22.47 2.95 -4.65
N LYS A 23 -23.32 3.95 -4.45
CA LYS A 23 -23.23 5.29 -5.04
C LYS A 23 -22.38 6.27 -4.22
N TRP A 24 -21.95 5.87 -3.01
CA TRP A 24 -21.22 6.76 -2.10
C TRP A 24 -19.93 7.27 -2.70
N GLN A 25 -19.78 8.58 -2.81
CA GLN A 25 -18.63 9.22 -3.44
C GLN A 25 -17.47 9.32 -2.47
N ARG A 26 -16.27 9.02 -2.98
CA ARG A 26 -15.00 9.12 -2.26
C ARG A 26 -14.05 10.00 -3.07
N ILE A 27 -13.23 10.79 -2.40
CA ILE A 27 -12.12 11.49 -3.04
C ILE A 27 -10.95 10.49 -3.16
N THR A 28 -10.70 10.05 -4.39
CA THR A 28 -9.67 9.03 -4.68
C THR A 28 -8.33 9.63 -5.06
N SER A 29 -8.33 10.85 -5.58
CA SER A 29 -7.11 11.60 -5.93
C SER A 29 -7.33 13.09 -5.73
N ARG A 30 -6.24 13.81 -5.47
CA ARG A 30 -6.19 15.25 -5.34
C ARG A 30 -4.85 15.75 -5.83
N ASN A 31 -4.86 16.81 -6.60
CA ASN A 31 -3.68 17.40 -7.22
C ASN A 31 -3.71 18.92 -7.04
N ILE A 32 -2.56 19.52 -6.81
CA ILE A 32 -2.37 20.96 -6.82
C ILE A 32 -1.41 21.33 -7.95
N SER A 33 -1.70 22.44 -8.67
CA SER A 33 -0.80 22.94 -9.71
C SER A 33 0.52 23.43 -9.10
N ASP A 34 1.60 23.41 -9.89
CA ASP A 34 2.93 23.81 -9.41
C ASP A 34 2.95 25.25 -8.87
N ASP A 35 2.17 26.16 -9.48
CA ASP A 35 2.03 27.56 -9.04
C ASP A 35 1.05 27.78 -7.89
N GLY A 36 0.36 26.70 -7.46
CA GLY A 36 -0.59 26.73 -6.34
C GLY A 36 -1.89 27.49 -6.59
N LYS A 37 -2.25 27.77 -7.85
CA LYS A 37 -3.49 28.51 -8.18
C LYS A 37 -4.69 27.62 -8.44
N TRP A 38 -4.46 26.32 -8.68
CA TRP A 38 -5.48 25.36 -9.09
C TRP A 38 -5.38 24.08 -8.29
N VAL A 39 -6.53 23.49 -7.99
CA VAL A 39 -6.63 22.18 -7.32
C VAL A 39 -7.63 21.34 -8.08
N ALA A 40 -7.33 20.07 -8.24
CA ALA A 40 -8.26 19.09 -8.81
C ALA A 40 -8.51 17.95 -7.82
N ALA A 41 -9.76 17.47 -7.79
CA ALA A 41 -10.15 16.30 -7.01
C ALA A 41 -10.91 15.29 -7.89
N ILE A 42 -10.66 14.00 -7.67
CA ILE A 42 -11.39 12.93 -8.34
C ILE A 42 -12.34 12.30 -7.34
N PHE A 43 -13.63 12.38 -7.63
CA PHE A 43 -14.68 11.68 -6.91
C PHE A 43 -15.06 10.39 -7.62
N ALA A 44 -15.11 9.29 -6.90
CA ALA A 44 -15.50 8.00 -7.44
C ALA A 44 -16.44 7.25 -6.49
N PRO A 45 -17.57 6.71 -6.99
CA PRO A 45 -18.39 5.79 -6.24
C PRO A 45 -17.71 4.42 -6.13
N TRP A 46 -18.29 3.51 -5.37
CA TRP A 46 -17.82 2.11 -5.37
C TRP A 46 -18.13 1.40 -6.69
N ARG A 47 -19.26 1.74 -7.29
CA ARG A 47 -19.64 1.33 -8.64
C ARG A 47 -20.36 2.47 -9.34
N GLY A 48 -19.89 2.83 -10.54
CA GLY A 48 -20.44 3.92 -11.32
C GLY A 48 -19.35 4.79 -11.93
N ASP A 49 -19.76 5.90 -12.48
CA ASP A 49 -18.87 6.84 -13.15
C ASP A 49 -18.18 7.76 -12.14
N SER A 50 -16.88 7.89 -12.26
CA SER A 50 -16.09 8.87 -11.53
C SER A 50 -16.16 10.24 -12.22
N ARG A 51 -15.92 11.29 -11.45
CA ARG A 51 -15.84 12.66 -11.96
C ARG A 51 -14.60 13.37 -11.45
N VAL A 52 -14.09 14.27 -12.26
CA VAL A 52 -12.98 15.16 -11.94
C VAL A 52 -13.52 16.57 -11.76
N GLU A 53 -13.24 17.18 -10.62
CA GLU A 53 -13.62 18.57 -10.34
C GLU A 53 -12.37 19.45 -10.26
N LEU A 54 -12.41 20.61 -10.92
CA LEU A 54 -11.35 21.61 -10.94
C LEU A 54 -11.78 22.84 -10.12
N TYR A 55 -10.93 23.26 -9.20
CA TYR A 55 -11.12 24.41 -8.32
C TYR A 55 -10.01 25.45 -8.51
N SER A 56 -10.37 26.71 -8.44
CA SER A 56 -9.39 27.78 -8.27
C SER A 56 -8.97 27.91 -6.81
N ALA A 57 -7.84 28.54 -6.56
CA ALA A 57 -7.29 28.75 -5.20
C ALA A 57 -8.21 29.53 -4.26
N ASN A 58 -9.20 30.27 -4.78
CA ASN A 58 -10.20 30.96 -3.99
C ASN A 58 -11.46 30.12 -3.69
N GLY A 59 -11.42 28.82 -3.97
CA GLY A 59 -12.48 27.86 -3.63
C GLY A 59 -13.64 27.79 -4.59
N LYS A 60 -13.57 28.51 -5.71
CA LYS A 60 -14.62 28.44 -6.73
C LYS A 60 -14.42 27.18 -7.57
N GLU A 61 -15.45 26.32 -7.63
CA GLU A 61 -15.49 25.25 -8.65
C GLU A 61 -15.58 25.89 -10.03
N MET A 62 -14.62 25.58 -10.87
CA MET A 62 -14.51 26.11 -12.22
C MET A 62 -15.15 25.19 -13.25
N GLN A 63 -14.98 23.88 -13.08
CA GLN A 63 -15.47 22.89 -14.02
C GLN A 63 -15.49 21.48 -13.44
N SER A 64 -16.48 20.68 -13.88
CA SER A 64 -16.57 19.25 -13.64
C SER A 64 -16.54 18.48 -14.96
N PHE A 65 -15.88 17.32 -14.94
CA PHE A 65 -15.78 16.37 -16.07
C PHE A 65 -16.30 15.01 -15.62
N SER A 66 -17.25 14.44 -16.33
CA SER A 66 -17.84 13.14 -16.02
C SER A 66 -18.40 12.46 -17.26
N PRO A 67 -18.11 11.18 -17.52
CA PRO A 67 -17.19 10.30 -16.75
C PRO A 67 -15.72 10.63 -16.99
N ALA A 68 -14.91 10.66 -15.92
CA ALA A 68 -13.47 10.93 -16.02
C ALA A 68 -12.68 10.17 -14.94
N SER A 69 -11.49 9.68 -15.27
CA SER A 69 -10.71 8.77 -14.41
C SER A 69 -9.38 9.32 -13.92
N GLU A 70 -8.78 10.22 -14.67
CA GLU A 70 -7.44 10.75 -14.42
C GLU A 70 -7.36 12.24 -14.73
N CYS A 71 -6.53 12.96 -14.00
CA CYS A 71 -6.21 14.35 -14.31
C CYS A 71 -4.81 14.74 -13.83
N CYS A 72 -4.23 15.73 -14.49
CA CYS A 72 -2.98 16.36 -14.07
C CYS A 72 -2.89 17.80 -14.59
N PHE A 73 -1.96 18.58 -14.00
CA PHE A 73 -1.59 19.90 -14.50
C PHE A 73 -0.32 19.81 -15.34
N SER A 74 -0.18 20.68 -16.34
CA SER A 74 1.11 20.88 -17.00
C SER A 74 2.11 21.50 -16.04
N SER A 75 3.40 21.30 -16.30
CA SER A 75 4.49 21.85 -15.47
C SER A 75 4.56 23.39 -15.48
N SER A 76 3.96 24.02 -16.51
CA SER A 76 3.75 25.46 -16.55
C SER A 76 2.58 25.94 -15.71
N SER A 77 1.72 25.02 -15.25
CA SER A 77 0.42 25.30 -14.60
C SER A 77 -0.56 26.08 -15.49
N GLN A 78 -0.35 26.10 -16.83
CA GLN A 78 -1.21 26.78 -17.79
C GLN A 78 -2.34 25.90 -18.33
N HIS A 79 -2.16 24.57 -18.25
CA HIS A 79 -3.09 23.60 -18.80
C HIS A 79 -3.51 22.57 -17.75
N PHE A 80 -4.78 22.18 -17.82
CA PHE A 80 -5.35 21.08 -17.07
C PHE A 80 -5.77 19.97 -18.03
N ILE A 81 -5.27 18.76 -17.79
CA ILE A 81 -5.43 17.60 -18.65
C ILE A 81 -6.34 16.61 -17.94
N VAL A 82 -7.41 16.15 -18.60
CA VAL A 82 -8.39 15.20 -18.06
C VAL A 82 -8.58 14.05 -19.04
N LYS A 83 -8.49 12.83 -18.54
CA LYS A 83 -8.84 11.62 -19.27
C LYS A 83 -10.29 11.26 -19.00
N GLU A 84 -11.13 11.44 -19.99
CA GLU A 84 -12.53 11.04 -19.98
C GLU A 84 -12.66 9.60 -20.49
N VAL A 85 -13.48 8.83 -19.81
CA VAL A 85 -13.70 7.41 -20.09
C VAL A 85 -15.16 7.18 -20.49
N PRO A 86 -15.48 6.10 -21.20
CA PRO A 86 -16.87 5.76 -21.51
C PRO A 86 -17.67 5.46 -20.25
N ALA A 87 -18.94 5.88 -20.23
CA ALA A 87 -19.83 5.61 -19.10
C ALA A 87 -19.96 4.11 -18.81
N LEU A 88 -19.97 3.73 -17.53
CA LEU A 88 -20.05 2.33 -17.09
C LEU A 88 -21.30 1.65 -17.64
N GLN A 89 -22.45 2.32 -17.58
CA GLN A 89 -23.71 1.78 -18.08
C GLN A 89 -23.63 1.45 -19.57
N LEU A 90 -22.99 2.31 -20.38
CA LEU A 90 -22.78 2.07 -21.80
C LEU A 90 -21.87 0.86 -22.02
N THR A 91 -20.75 0.80 -21.33
CA THR A 91 -19.79 -0.31 -21.44
C THR A 91 -20.38 -1.63 -21.02
N ASP A 92 -21.14 -1.68 -19.92
CA ASP A 92 -21.83 -2.89 -19.44
C ASP A 92 -22.91 -3.35 -20.44
N SER A 93 -23.70 -2.42 -20.98
CA SER A 93 -24.71 -2.73 -22.01
C SER A 93 -24.07 -3.32 -23.28
N LEU A 94 -22.94 -2.76 -23.71
CA LEU A 94 -22.21 -3.26 -24.89
C LEU A 94 -21.59 -4.65 -24.65
N LYS A 95 -21.06 -4.91 -23.46
CA LYS A 95 -20.55 -6.23 -23.05
C LYS A 95 -21.65 -7.27 -23.04
N LEU A 96 -22.82 -6.95 -22.48
CA LEU A 96 -23.98 -7.83 -22.48
C LEU A 96 -24.44 -8.18 -23.91
N LYS A 97 -24.40 -7.20 -24.82
CA LYS A 97 -24.71 -7.38 -26.23
C LYS A 97 -23.58 -8.04 -27.03
N LYS A 98 -22.46 -8.38 -26.41
CA LYS A 98 -21.26 -8.92 -27.06
C LYS A 98 -20.79 -8.05 -28.25
N ALA A 99 -20.84 -6.74 -28.09
CA ALA A 99 -20.49 -5.77 -29.14
C ALA A 99 -19.03 -5.96 -29.58
N LYS A 100 -18.78 -5.96 -30.89
CA LYS A 100 -17.42 -6.12 -31.45
C LYS A 100 -16.53 -4.88 -31.27
N LYS A 101 -17.11 -3.71 -31.04
CA LYS A 101 -16.39 -2.46 -30.83
C LYS A 101 -16.81 -1.86 -29.50
N MET A 102 -15.82 -1.46 -28.71
CA MET A 102 -16.00 -0.72 -27.46
C MET A 102 -15.63 0.75 -27.69
N PRO A 103 -16.32 1.68 -27.03
CA PRO A 103 -15.91 3.08 -27.06
C PRO A 103 -14.55 3.26 -26.41
N MET A 104 -13.79 4.25 -26.90
CA MET A 104 -12.43 4.54 -26.46
C MET A 104 -12.40 5.75 -25.54
N ASP A 105 -11.32 5.88 -24.80
CA ASP A 105 -11.04 7.03 -23.96
C ASP A 105 -10.81 8.29 -24.82
N LYS A 106 -11.04 9.45 -24.21
CA LYS A 106 -10.81 10.78 -24.76
C LYS A 106 -9.94 11.58 -23.79
N LEU A 107 -9.05 12.41 -24.32
CA LEU A 107 -8.29 13.34 -23.52
C LEU A 107 -8.78 14.76 -23.78
N THR A 108 -9.15 15.48 -22.74
CA THR A 108 -9.53 16.90 -22.82
C THR A 108 -8.44 17.72 -22.16
N ILE A 109 -7.93 18.71 -22.88
CA ILE A 109 -6.92 19.64 -22.40
C ILE A 109 -7.58 21.02 -22.33
N LEU A 110 -7.64 21.57 -21.12
CA LEU A 110 -8.22 22.87 -20.81
C LEU A 110 -7.08 23.88 -20.61
N ASN A 111 -7.07 24.96 -21.36
CA ASN A 111 -6.23 26.11 -21.08
C ASN A 111 -6.83 26.90 -19.91
N LEU A 112 -6.09 27.05 -18.84
CA LEU A 112 -6.56 27.64 -17.58
C LEU A 112 -6.64 29.16 -17.61
N SER A 113 -6.05 29.83 -18.60
CA SER A 113 -6.05 31.28 -18.73
C SER A 113 -7.27 31.83 -19.50
N ASP A 114 -7.71 31.13 -20.52
CA ASP A 114 -8.80 31.58 -21.43
C ASP A 114 -10.00 30.63 -21.45
N GLY A 115 -9.91 29.47 -20.83
CA GLY A 115 -10.96 28.46 -20.77
C GLY A 115 -11.13 27.64 -22.06
N ASN A 116 -10.27 27.83 -23.05
CA ASN A 116 -10.34 27.08 -24.30
C ASN A 116 -10.04 25.60 -24.09
N LYS A 117 -10.78 24.73 -24.80
CA LYS A 117 -10.63 23.28 -24.72
C LYS A 117 -10.18 22.72 -26.05
N TRP A 118 -9.21 21.80 -25.95
CA TRP A 118 -8.82 20.95 -27.06
C TRP A 118 -9.00 19.50 -26.70
N GLN A 119 -9.44 18.65 -27.64
CA GLN A 119 -9.78 17.26 -27.36
C GLN A 119 -9.10 16.31 -28.34
N ILE A 120 -8.68 15.15 -27.77
CA ILE A 120 -8.11 14.03 -28.52
C ILE A 120 -9.03 12.83 -28.32
N ASP A 121 -9.73 12.44 -29.37
CA ASP A 121 -10.64 11.29 -29.35
C ASP A 121 -9.91 10.00 -29.72
N SER A 122 -10.50 8.85 -29.31
CA SER A 122 -10.00 7.51 -29.62
C SER A 122 -8.56 7.29 -29.16
N LEU A 123 -8.28 7.72 -27.95
CA LEU A 123 -6.95 7.71 -27.35
C LEU A 123 -6.48 6.26 -27.06
N ILE A 124 -5.27 5.91 -27.53
CA ILE A 124 -4.55 4.69 -27.13
C ILE A 124 -3.63 4.99 -25.95
N GLY A 125 -2.83 6.05 -26.06
CA GLY A 125 -1.90 6.45 -25.02
C GLY A 125 -1.31 7.83 -25.29
N TYR A 126 -0.74 8.42 -24.25
CA TYR A 126 -0.07 9.71 -24.33
C TYR A 126 1.07 9.82 -23.34
N ARG A 127 1.98 10.76 -23.62
CA ARG A 127 3.04 11.22 -22.68
C ARG A 127 3.10 12.75 -22.71
N LEU A 128 3.21 13.34 -21.53
CA LEU A 128 3.46 14.77 -21.38
C LEU A 128 4.96 15.01 -21.18
N ALA A 129 5.50 16.05 -21.75
CA ALA A 129 6.84 16.51 -21.43
C ALA A 129 6.82 17.22 -20.06
N GLU A 130 7.68 16.80 -19.12
CA GLU A 130 7.70 17.36 -17.77
C GLU A 130 8.22 18.81 -17.71
N SER A 131 8.99 19.25 -18.69
CA SER A 131 9.62 20.57 -18.72
C SER A 131 9.06 21.53 -19.76
N HIS A 132 8.14 21.06 -20.60
CA HIS A 132 7.59 21.84 -21.74
C HIS A 132 6.10 21.51 -21.91
N ASP A 133 5.32 22.46 -22.39
CA ASP A 133 3.90 22.26 -22.70
C ASP A 133 3.72 21.51 -24.04
N LEU A 134 4.22 20.27 -24.05
CA LEU A 134 4.13 19.34 -25.18
C LEU A 134 3.45 18.05 -24.75
N ILE A 135 2.74 17.43 -25.70
CA ILE A 135 2.14 16.13 -25.60
C ILE A 135 2.48 15.29 -26.82
N ALA A 136 2.86 14.04 -26.60
CA ALA A 136 2.94 13.01 -27.63
C ALA A 136 1.80 12.01 -27.40
N TYR A 137 1.02 11.69 -28.43
CA TYR A 137 -0.15 10.81 -28.29
C TYR A 137 -0.42 9.96 -29.53
N GLN A 138 -1.07 8.83 -29.32
CA GLN A 138 -1.52 7.90 -30.36
C GLN A 138 -3.05 7.72 -30.33
N ARG A 139 -3.66 7.63 -31.50
CA ARG A 139 -5.10 7.37 -31.69
C ARG A 139 -5.33 5.99 -32.29
N GLN A 140 -6.46 5.38 -31.96
CA GLN A 140 -6.88 4.12 -32.61
C GLN A 140 -6.96 4.26 -34.13
N HIS A 141 -6.55 3.21 -34.84
CA HIS A 141 -6.50 3.15 -36.31
C HIS A 141 -5.54 4.12 -37.03
N LYS A 142 -4.67 4.79 -36.25
CA LYS A 142 -3.57 5.58 -36.79
C LYS A 142 -2.27 5.13 -36.13
N ASP A 143 -1.48 4.31 -36.82
CA ASP A 143 -0.16 3.86 -36.33
C ASP A 143 0.86 5.02 -36.28
N THR A 144 0.39 6.21 -35.92
CA THR A 144 1.13 7.47 -35.99
C THR A 144 1.17 8.07 -34.59
N LEU A 145 2.35 8.43 -34.13
CA LEU A 145 2.55 9.27 -32.97
C LEU A 145 2.49 10.74 -33.38
N ILE A 146 1.63 11.49 -32.74
CA ILE A 146 1.50 12.93 -32.99
C ILE A 146 2.12 13.67 -31.81
N VAL A 147 3.02 14.60 -32.06
CA VAL A 147 3.54 15.55 -31.08
C VAL A 147 2.92 16.90 -31.30
N SER A 148 2.29 17.45 -30.27
CA SER A 148 1.60 18.74 -30.33
C SER A 148 1.94 19.61 -29.11
N THR A 149 1.70 20.92 -29.26
CA THR A 149 1.57 21.78 -28.08
C THR A 149 0.29 21.43 -27.31
N LEU A 150 0.20 21.82 -26.04
CA LEU A 150 -1.00 21.62 -25.24
C LEU A 150 -2.20 22.49 -25.70
N ASN A 151 -1.98 23.43 -26.61
CA ASN A 151 -3.04 24.20 -27.31
C ASN A 151 -3.49 23.55 -28.62
N GLY A 152 -3.05 22.33 -28.94
CA GLY A 152 -3.49 21.58 -30.12
C GLY A 152 -2.77 21.87 -31.41
N LYS A 153 -1.72 22.71 -31.45
CA LYS A 153 -0.90 22.91 -32.63
C LYS A 153 0.00 21.70 -32.85
N GLU A 154 -0.27 20.93 -33.87
CA GLU A 154 0.58 19.80 -34.29
C GLU A 154 1.96 20.33 -34.73
N ILE A 155 3.00 19.64 -34.26
CA ILE A 155 4.40 19.98 -34.55
C ILE A 155 5.01 18.96 -35.50
N ILE A 156 4.81 17.66 -35.21
CA ILE A 156 5.32 16.58 -36.06
C ILE A 156 4.43 15.32 -35.92
N CYS A 157 4.34 14.58 -37.03
CA CYS A 157 3.65 13.29 -37.13
C CYS A 157 4.67 12.20 -37.45
N LEU A 158 4.79 11.20 -36.60
CA LEU A 158 5.79 10.13 -36.68
C LEU A 158 5.07 8.79 -36.92
N PRO A 159 5.28 8.14 -38.08
CA PRO A 159 4.55 6.91 -38.42
C PRO A 159 5.11 5.68 -37.72
N LYS A 160 4.27 4.66 -37.52
CA LYS A 160 4.62 3.31 -37.01
C LYS A 160 5.42 3.27 -35.71
N VAL A 161 5.16 4.20 -34.81
CA VAL A 161 5.83 4.27 -33.51
C VAL A 161 5.31 3.18 -32.58
N MET A 162 6.27 2.45 -31.95
CA MET A 162 6.00 1.37 -31.01
C MET A 162 6.17 1.79 -29.56
N ASP A 163 7.26 2.47 -29.22
CA ASP A 163 7.57 2.98 -27.89
C ASP A 163 8.12 4.40 -28.00
N TYR A 164 7.83 5.24 -27.02
CA TYR A 164 8.28 6.63 -26.99
C TYR A 164 8.24 7.22 -25.58
N SER A 165 9.16 8.14 -25.29
CA SER A 165 9.13 8.95 -24.08
C SER A 165 9.90 10.25 -24.25
N PHE A 166 9.52 11.27 -23.49
CA PHE A 166 10.27 12.51 -23.35
C PHE A 166 11.38 12.38 -22.30
N ALA A 167 12.46 13.12 -22.51
CA ALA A 167 13.42 13.39 -21.44
C ALA A 167 12.79 14.30 -20.37
N LYS A 168 13.23 14.13 -19.13
CA LYS A 168 12.60 14.80 -17.98
C LYS A 168 12.77 16.32 -17.98
N LYS A 169 13.94 16.81 -18.40
CA LYS A 169 14.31 18.24 -18.33
C LYS A 169 14.54 18.91 -19.69
N SER A 170 14.24 18.22 -20.76
CA SER A 170 14.30 18.77 -22.11
C SER A 170 13.08 18.36 -22.93
N ALA A 171 12.91 19.02 -24.10
CA ALA A 171 11.88 18.64 -25.08
C ALA A 171 12.37 17.59 -26.07
N THR A 172 13.33 16.77 -25.64
CA THR A 172 13.84 15.64 -26.44
C THR A 172 12.94 14.45 -26.30
N LEU A 173 12.49 13.89 -27.42
CA LEU A 173 11.68 12.68 -27.51
C LEU A 173 12.50 11.57 -28.15
N TYR A 174 12.57 10.39 -27.54
CA TYR A 174 12.97 9.19 -28.26
C TYR A 174 11.72 8.42 -28.73
N TYR A 175 11.85 7.70 -29.83
CA TYR A 175 10.84 6.73 -30.26
C TYR A 175 11.45 5.60 -31.08
N THR A 176 10.80 4.44 -31.07
CA THR A 176 11.17 3.27 -31.87
C THR A 176 10.13 2.99 -32.93
N THR A 177 10.57 2.50 -34.09
CA THR A 177 9.72 2.07 -35.19
C THR A 177 10.01 0.64 -35.61
N LYS A 178 8.97 -0.06 -36.09
CA LYS A 178 9.01 -1.47 -36.45
C LYS A 178 9.22 -1.72 -37.95
N ASP A 179 8.51 -0.96 -38.80
CA ASP A 179 8.40 -1.20 -40.23
C ASP A 179 8.87 0.02 -41.03
N THR A 180 9.27 -0.23 -42.26
CA THR A 180 9.57 0.83 -43.24
C THR A 180 8.26 1.47 -43.75
N VAL A 181 8.11 2.79 -43.55
CA VAL A 181 6.96 3.56 -44.07
C VAL A 181 7.45 4.89 -44.61
N GLY A 182 7.06 5.19 -45.86
CA GLY A 182 7.39 6.48 -46.46
C GLY A 182 8.90 6.76 -46.60
N GLY A 183 9.72 5.69 -46.74
CA GLY A 183 11.17 5.82 -46.82
C GLY A 183 11.91 5.89 -45.47
N THR A 184 11.19 5.81 -44.32
CA THR A 184 11.80 5.78 -43.00
C THR A 184 12.17 4.34 -42.63
N ASN A 185 13.43 4.08 -42.36
CA ASN A 185 13.88 2.73 -41.90
C ASN A 185 13.44 2.45 -40.49
N PRO A 186 13.19 1.16 -40.14
CA PRO A 186 12.96 0.77 -38.74
C PRO A 186 14.18 1.05 -37.88
N GLY A 187 13.96 1.60 -36.69
CA GLY A 187 15.05 1.99 -35.82
C GLY A 187 14.64 2.74 -34.57
N LEU A 188 15.64 3.19 -33.83
CA LEU A 188 15.52 4.10 -32.71
C LEU A 188 15.91 5.50 -33.17
N TYR A 189 15.05 6.47 -32.85
CA TYR A 189 15.17 7.87 -33.28
C TYR A 189 15.15 8.81 -32.09
N LEU A 190 15.81 9.95 -32.24
CA LEU A 190 15.67 11.14 -31.40
C LEU A 190 15.04 12.28 -32.21
N TRP A 191 14.15 13.02 -31.55
CA TRP A 191 13.62 14.26 -32.04
C TRP A 191 13.70 15.34 -30.96
N ASN A 192 14.21 16.50 -31.26
CA ASN A 192 14.21 17.66 -30.37
C ASN A 192 13.21 18.70 -30.90
N LYS A 193 12.57 19.44 -30.01
CA LYS A 193 11.68 20.52 -30.36
C LYS A 193 12.45 21.55 -31.19
N GLY A 194 12.01 21.73 -32.45
CA GLY A 194 12.63 22.63 -33.43
C GLY A 194 13.34 21.90 -34.58
N ASP A 195 13.62 20.60 -34.41
CA ASP A 195 14.16 19.81 -35.52
C ASP A 195 13.10 19.59 -36.59
N ALA A 196 13.47 19.83 -37.84
CA ALA A 196 12.59 19.58 -38.99
C ALA A 196 12.36 18.08 -39.24
N GLN A 197 13.36 17.25 -38.92
CA GLN A 197 13.32 15.79 -39.07
C GLN A 197 13.98 15.15 -37.85
N PRO A 198 13.48 13.95 -37.42
CA PRO A 198 14.14 13.15 -36.38
C PRO A 198 15.47 12.59 -36.84
N THR A 199 16.41 12.44 -35.94
CA THR A 199 17.71 11.79 -36.16
C THR A 199 17.65 10.31 -35.80
N MET A 200 18.00 9.42 -36.74
CA MET A 200 18.13 8.00 -36.46
C MET A 200 19.45 7.72 -35.76
N ILE A 201 19.40 7.18 -34.54
CA ILE A 201 20.59 6.85 -33.75
C ILE A 201 21.01 5.38 -33.88
N LYS A 202 20.07 4.50 -34.25
CA LYS A 202 20.34 3.08 -34.51
C LYS A 202 19.30 2.50 -35.45
N SER A 203 19.73 1.89 -36.55
CA SER A 203 18.84 1.09 -37.43
C SER A 203 18.61 -0.29 -36.83
N GLY A 204 17.43 -0.85 -37.03
CA GLY A 204 17.09 -2.21 -36.59
C GLY A 204 15.61 -2.45 -36.50
N LYS A 205 15.19 -3.72 -36.61
CA LYS A 205 13.79 -4.15 -36.53
C LYS A 205 13.50 -4.72 -35.13
N GLU A 206 12.49 -4.23 -34.44
CA GLU A 206 11.84 -4.82 -33.23
C GLU A 206 12.72 -5.18 -32.01
N ASN A 207 14.00 -4.83 -32.00
CA ASN A 207 14.98 -5.40 -31.09
C ASN A 207 15.43 -4.43 -30.00
N PHE A 208 14.80 -3.25 -29.89
CA PHE A 208 15.09 -2.25 -28.86
C PHE A 208 14.30 -2.56 -27.61
N VAL A 209 15.02 -2.78 -26.50
CA VAL A 209 14.42 -3.11 -25.22
C VAL A 209 14.97 -2.18 -24.15
N ASN A 210 14.13 -1.79 -23.20
CA ASN A 210 14.54 -1.00 -22.03
C ASN A 210 15.30 0.29 -22.41
N VAL A 211 14.72 1.09 -23.27
CA VAL A 211 15.29 2.38 -23.67
C VAL A 211 15.23 3.37 -22.51
N SER A 212 16.35 4.00 -22.15
CA SER A 212 16.44 5.04 -21.14
C SER A 212 17.14 6.27 -21.69
N ILE A 213 16.58 7.44 -21.40
CA ILE A 213 17.15 8.73 -21.78
C ILE A 213 17.57 9.51 -20.53
N SER A 214 18.71 10.20 -20.57
CA SER A 214 19.16 11.08 -19.48
C SER A 214 18.17 12.23 -19.27
N GLU A 215 18.14 12.80 -18.04
CA GLU A 215 17.18 13.88 -17.73
C GLU A 215 17.29 15.09 -18.68
N ASP A 216 18.49 15.39 -19.13
CA ASP A 216 18.78 16.50 -20.07
C ASP A 216 18.56 16.15 -21.55
N GLY A 217 18.28 14.88 -21.86
CA GLY A 217 18.05 14.39 -23.21
C GLY A 217 19.29 14.14 -24.05
N LYS A 218 20.50 14.29 -23.47
CA LYS A 218 21.75 14.22 -24.26
C LYS A 218 22.28 12.79 -24.42
N LYS A 219 21.96 11.91 -23.50
CA LYS A 219 22.42 10.51 -23.54
C LYS A 219 21.22 9.56 -23.58
N ILE A 220 21.32 8.53 -24.41
CA ILE A 220 20.32 7.47 -24.49
C ILE A 220 21.00 6.13 -24.47
N ILE A 221 20.49 5.20 -23.67
CA ILE A 221 20.93 3.82 -23.59
C ILE A 221 19.76 2.88 -23.87
N PHE A 222 20.09 1.74 -24.40
CA PHE A 222 19.11 0.70 -24.69
C PHE A 222 19.78 -0.66 -24.83
N LEU A 223 19.00 -1.70 -24.65
CA LEU A 223 19.42 -3.06 -24.98
C LEU A 223 19.01 -3.40 -26.42
N TYR A 224 19.92 -4.02 -27.17
CA TYR A 224 19.68 -4.35 -28.55
C TYR A 224 20.36 -5.67 -28.94
N THR A 225 19.80 -6.40 -29.91
CA THR A 225 20.39 -7.59 -30.53
C THR A 225 20.04 -7.61 -32.02
N ASP A 226 20.98 -8.08 -32.84
CA ASP A 226 20.75 -8.30 -34.27
C ASP A 226 20.09 -9.67 -34.55
N THR A 227 20.03 -10.59 -33.57
CA THR A 227 19.48 -11.94 -33.69
C THR A 227 18.26 -12.18 -32.80
N PRO A 228 17.10 -11.60 -33.13
CA PRO A 228 15.93 -11.62 -32.24
C PRO A 228 15.24 -12.98 -32.11
N LYS A 229 15.49 -13.90 -33.03
CA LYS A 229 14.82 -15.21 -33.12
C LYS A 229 15.66 -16.36 -32.57
N ASP A 230 16.87 -16.08 -32.13
CA ASP A 230 17.75 -17.11 -31.58
C ASP A 230 17.29 -17.53 -30.17
N SER A 231 17.30 -18.84 -29.91
CA SER A 231 16.97 -19.39 -28.56
C SER A 231 17.92 -18.85 -27.48
N ASN A 232 19.16 -18.57 -27.85
CA ASN A 232 20.19 -17.98 -27.01
C ASN A 232 20.32 -16.47 -27.16
N ARG A 233 19.20 -15.77 -27.20
CA ARG A 233 19.10 -14.32 -27.40
C ARG A 233 20.00 -13.54 -26.45
N THR A 234 21.16 -13.10 -26.92
CA THR A 234 22.08 -12.25 -26.17
C THR A 234 21.88 -10.79 -26.53
N MET A 235 21.63 -9.98 -25.51
CA MET A 235 21.50 -8.53 -25.68
C MET A 235 22.84 -7.85 -25.41
N SER A 236 23.08 -6.74 -26.10
CA SER A 236 24.16 -5.79 -25.79
C SER A 236 23.59 -4.45 -25.32
N LEU A 237 24.35 -3.74 -24.49
CA LEU A 237 24.02 -2.38 -24.07
C LEU A 237 24.66 -1.38 -25.05
N TRP A 238 23.85 -0.51 -25.59
CA TRP A 238 24.24 0.52 -26.54
C TRP A 238 24.07 1.90 -25.95
N LEU A 239 24.94 2.85 -26.34
CA LEU A 239 24.92 4.25 -25.92
C LEU A 239 24.99 5.17 -27.15
N SER A 240 24.12 6.16 -27.18
CA SER A 240 24.23 7.34 -28.03
C SER A 240 24.40 8.59 -27.17
N GLU A 241 25.27 9.51 -27.58
CA GLU A 241 25.51 10.77 -26.91
C GLU A 241 25.27 11.90 -27.91
N ASN A 242 24.57 12.96 -27.52
CA ASN A 242 24.22 14.15 -28.30
C ASN A 242 23.56 13.89 -29.68
N GLY A 243 22.86 12.73 -29.79
CA GLY A 243 22.20 12.33 -31.05
C GLY A 243 23.13 11.63 -32.06
N ASP A 244 24.36 11.32 -31.69
CA ASP A 244 25.26 10.56 -32.53
C ASP A 244 24.80 9.12 -32.72
N THR A 245 25.30 8.46 -33.78
CA THR A 245 25.05 7.01 -33.99
C THR A 245 25.46 6.23 -32.75
N ALA A 246 24.56 5.37 -32.29
CA ALA A 246 24.82 4.58 -31.08
C ALA A 246 25.95 3.57 -31.29
N ARG A 247 26.76 3.39 -30.28
CA ARG A 247 27.83 2.39 -30.19
C ARG A 247 27.53 1.36 -29.14
N GLU A 248 27.96 0.15 -29.38
CA GLU A 248 27.94 -0.92 -28.37
C GLU A 248 28.98 -0.60 -27.28
N ILE A 249 28.57 -0.66 -26.01
CA ILE A 249 29.46 -0.38 -24.88
C ILE A 249 29.64 -1.57 -23.95
N VAL A 250 28.64 -2.48 -23.86
CA VAL A 250 28.72 -3.71 -23.07
C VAL A 250 28.05 -4.86 -23.82
N ASN A 251 28.73 -5.99 -23.89
CA ASN A 251 28.18 -7.25 -24.37
C ASN A 251 28.59 -8.40 -23.41
N ARG A 252 28.19 -9.63 -23.68
CA ARG A 252 28.48 -10.77 -22.81
C ARG A 252 29.97 -11.07 -22.64
N ALA A 253 30.83 -10.63 -23.58
CA ALA A 253 32.27 -10.82 -23.54
C ALA A 253 33.02 -9.67 -22.84
N THR A 254 32.29 -8.62 -22.40
CA THR A 254 32.89 -7.47 -21.71
C THR A 254 33.52 -7.93 -20.40
N ALA A 255 34.77 -7.54 -20.17
CA ALA A 255 35.49 -7.84 -18.93
C ALA A 255 34.67 -7.34 -17.71
N GLY A 256 34.55 -8.21 -16.70
CA GLY A 256 33.72 -7.97 -15.51
C GLY A 256 32.37 -8.69 -15.53
N ILE A 257 31.88 -9.17 -16.68
CA ILE A 257 30.73 -10.07 -16.73
C ILE A 257 31.21 -11.50 -16.42
N PRO A 258 30.53 -12.21 -15.48
CA PRO A 258 30.87 -13.59 -15.19
C PRO A 258 30.74 -14.50 -16.43
N ALA A 259 31.55 -15.57 -16.51
CA ALA A 259 31.41 -16.56 -17.55
C ALA A 259 30.00 -17.16 -17.55
N ASP A 260 29.44 -17.44 -18.71
CA ASP A 260 28.11 -17.99 -18.91
C ASP A 260 26.93 -17.07 -18.40
N TRP A 261 27.21 -15.79 -18.23
CA TRP A 261 26.16 -14.80 -17.95
C TRP A 261 25.85 -13.98 -19.20
N ILE A 262 24.62 -13.41 -19.19
CA ILE A 262 24.10 -12.53 -20.23
C ILE A 262 23.64 -11.20 -19.62
N ILE A 263 23.50 -10.17 -20.46
CA ILE A 263 22.83 -8.94 -20.09
C ILE A 263 21.32 -9.23 -19.99
N SER A 264 20.74 -8.93 -18.84
CA SER A 264 19.35 -9.25 -18.56
C SER A 264 18.39 -8.17 -19.05
N THR A 265 17.37 -8.58 -19.80
CA THR A 265 16.23 -7.72 -20.17
C THR A 265 15.25 -7.48 -19.03
N ASN A 266 15.34 -8.22 -17.93
CA ASN A 266 14.49 -8.06 -16.75
C ASN A 266 14.99 -6.97 -15.79
N TYR A 267 16.11 -6.31 -16.11
CA TYR A 267 16.62 -5.13 -15.40
C TYR A 267 16.64 -3.95 -16.37
N HIS A 268 15.93 -2.88 -16.04
CA HIS A 268 15.90 -1.67 -16.86
C HIS A 268 17.18 -0.86 -16.61
N PRO A 269 18.10 -0.68 -17.59
CA PRO A 269 19.31 0.11 -17.37
C PRO A 269 18.97 1.59 -17.16
N TRP A 270 19.77 2.27 -16.33
CA TRP A 270 19.53 3.66 -15.99
C TRP A 270 20.83 4.41 -15.68
N PHE A 271 20.81 5.73 -15.87
CA PHE A 271 21.94 6.61 -15.60
C PHE A 271 21.97 7.05 -14.12
N SER A 272 23.18 7.12 -13.54
CA SER A 272 23.37 7.91 -12.32
C SER A 272 22.98 9.37 -12.58
N LYS A 273 22.63 10.11 -11.52
CA LYS A 273 22.15 11.51 -11.62
C LYS A 273 23.16 12.45 -12.32
N ASP A 274 24.44 12.17 -12.13
CA ASP A 274 25.57 12.90 -12.77
C ASP A 274 25.90 12.36 -14.17
N THR A 275 25.17 11.34 -14.64
CA THR A 275 25.35 10.68 -15.94
C THR A 275 26.75 10.11 -16.18
N LYS A 276 27.52 9.82 -15.11
CA LYS A 276 28.87 9.23 -15.20
C LYS A 276 28.85 7.69 -15.17
N ARG A 277 27.75 7.12 -14.70
CA ARG A 277 27.57 5.68 -14.58
C ARG A 277 26.27 5.21 -15.21
N ILE A 278 26.31 3.99 -15.71
CA ILE A 278 25.14 3.25 -16.18
C ILE A 278 25.01 2.00 -15.32
N PHE A 279 23.87 1.83 -14.65
CA PHE A 279 23.50 0.62 -13.95
C PHE A 279 22.73 -0.28 -14.90
N LEU A 280 23.07 -1.56 -14.93
CA LEU A 280 22.44 -2.58 -15.77
C LEU A 280 22.31 -3.89 -15.01
N GLY A 281 21.55 -4.81 -15.54
CA GLY A 281 21.38 -6.15 -14.97
C GLY A 281 22.10 -7.21 -15.80
N THR A 282 22.68 -8.18 -15.12
CA THR A 282 23.22 -9.41 -15.69
C THR A 282 22.49 -10.61 -15.08
N ALA A 283 22.52 -11.75 -15.72
CA ALA A 283 21.95 -12.99 -15.21
C ALA A 283 22.67 -14.21 -15.77
N PRO A 284 22.69 -15.34 -15.04
CA PRO A 284 23.11 -16.63 -15.63
C PRO A 284 22.29 -16.93 -16.89
N MET A 285 22.92 -17.64 -17.84
CA MET A 285 22.21 -18.10 -19.05
C MET A 285 20.98 -18.93 -18.63
N PRO A 286 19.78 -18.63 -19.18
CA PRO A 286 18.60 -19.43 -18.89
C PRO A 286 18.81 -20.92 -19.22
N LEU A 287 18.27 -21.78 -18.35
CA LEU A 287 18.27 -23.21 -18.61
C LEU A 287 17.41 -23.53 -19.85
N GLU A 288 17.94 -24.30 -20.75
CA GLU A 288 17.20 -24.78 -21.91
C GLU A 288 16.29 -25.95 -21.52
N LYS A 289 15.07 -25.92 -22.03
CA LYS A 289 14.13 -27.04 -21.84
C LYS A 289 14.55 -28.15 -22.80
N ASP A 290 14.74 -29.36 -22.27
CA ASP A 290 14.93 -30.55 -23.10
C ASP A 290 13.65 -30.78 -23.95
N THR A 291 13.72 -30.57 -25.23
CA THR A 291 12.61 -30.74 -26.18
C THR A 291 12.55 -32.16 -26.79
N THR A 292 13.46 -33.07 -26.40
CA THR A 292 13.45 -34.46 -26.88
C THR A 292 12.41 -35.34 -26.17
N ILE A 293 11.90 -34.89 -25.01
CA ILE A 293 10.89 -35.61 -24.24
C ILE A 293 9.57 -34.87 -24.34
N LEU A 294 8.51 -35.57 -24.78
CA LEU A 294 7.14 -35.01 -24.81
C LEU A 294 6.72 -34.60 -23.40
N GLU A 295 6.00 -33.47 -23.29
CA GLU A 295 5.50 -32.95 -22.00
C GLU A 295 4.63 -33.98 -21.25
N SER A 296 3.80 -34.76 -22.00
CA SER A 296 3.01 -35.86 -21.46
C SER A 296 3.81 -37.01 -20.82
N ASN A 297 5.08 -37.12 -21.15
CA ASN A 297 5.98 -38.18 -20.66
C ASN A 297 6.88 -37.69 -19.51
N ARG A 298 6.72 -36.41 -19.06
CA ARG A 298 7.46 -35.85 -17.95
C ARG A 298 6.69 -36.03 -16.65
N PRO A 299 7.29 -36.64 -15.62
CA PRO A 299 6.68 -36.66 -14.29
C PRO A 299 6.47 -35.25 -13.76
N ASN A 300 5.30 -34.96 -13.21
CA ASN A 300 4.98 -33.71 -12.53
C ASN A 300 4.96 -33.94 -11.02
N VAL A 301 6.15 -34.05 -10.41
CA VAL A 301 6.35 -34.31 -8.99
C VAL A 301 7.04 -33.13 -8.32
N GLN A 302 6.64 -32.79 -7.10
CA GLN A 302 7.31 -31.86 -6.21
C GLN A 302 8.00 -32.65 -5.12
N VAL A 303 9.30 -32.40 -4.94
CA VAL A 303 10.08 -33.03 -3.86
C VAL A 303 10.32 -31.98 -2.78
N TRP A 304 9.84 -32.24 -1.57
CA TRP A 304 10.03 -31.41 -0.40
C TRP A 304 11.05 -32.09 0.51
N SER A 305 12.19 -31.44 0.75
CA SER A 305 13.23 -31.97 1.64
C SER A 305 13.18 -31.30 3.00
N TRP A 306 13.49 -32.06 4.05
CA TRP A 306 13.51 -31.60 5.43
C TRP A 306 14.63 -30.59 5.72
N ASP A 307 15.72 -30.65 4.97
CA ASP A 307 16.93 -29.82 5.13
C ASP A 307 17.05 -28.76 4.03
N GLU A 308 16.04 -28.62 3.17
CA GLU A 308 16.03 -27.66 2.08
C GLU A 308 16.09 -26.22 2.63
N PRO A 309 17.09 -25.39 2.27
CA PRO A 309 17.27 -24.06 2.82
C PRO A 309 16.06 -23.14 2.62
N VAL A 310 15.39 -23.27 1.48
CA VAL A 310 14.19 -22.51 1.12
C VAL A 310 13.09 -23.51 0.81
N GLN A 311 12.05 -23.51 1.63
CA GLN A 311 10.89 -24.39 1.49
C GLN A 311 10.35 -24.39 0.05
N TYR A 312 10.04 -25.58 -0.50
CA TYR A 312 9.60 -25.74 -1.88
C TYR A 312 8.41 -24.83 -2.25
N THR A 313 7.45 -24.65 -1.36
CA THR A 313 6.30 -23.77 -1.58
C THR A 313 6.68 -22.30 -1.72
N VAL A 314 7.74 -21.84 -1.01
CA VAL A 314 8.31 -20.49 -1.17
C VAL A 314 9.00 -20.36 -2.52
N GLN A 315 9.76 -21.39 -2.94
CA GLN A 315 10.39 -21.41 -4.27
C GLN A 315 9.32 -21.35 -5.37
N LYS A 316 8.24 -22.12 -5.24
CA LYS A 316 7.13 -22.11 -6.20
C LYS A 316 6.41 -20.76 -6.23
N TYR A 317 6.20 -20.14 -5.09
CA TYR A 317 5.62 -18.79 -5.00
C TYR A 317 6.50 -17.76 -5.71
N ASN A 318 7.82 -17.85 -5.54
CA ASN A 318 8.79 -16.93 -6.13
C ASN A 318 9.23 -17.30 -7.55
N LEU A 319 8.78 -18.44 -8.11
CA LEU A 319 9.31 -19.00 -9.37
C LEU A 319 9.40 -17.96 -10.49
N ASN A 320 8.34 -17.20 -10.74
CA ASN A 320 8.32 -16.19 -11.79
C ASN A 320 9.32 -15.04 -11.55
N SER A 321 9.53 -14.65 -10.30
CA SER A 321 10.52 -13.63 -9.94
C SER A 321 11.94 -14.18 -9.99
N ASP A 322 12.13 -15.43 -9.61
CA ASP A 322 13.44 -16.08 -9.62
C ASP A 322 13.90 -16.38 -11.06
N LEU A 323 13.00 -16.79 -11.95
CA LEU A 323 13.29 -16.96 -13.39
C LEU A 323 13.66 -15.63 -14.08
N LYS A 324 13.20 -14.50 -13.55
CA LYS A 324 13.50 -13.13 -14.05
C LYS A 324 14.57 -12.44 -13.23
N ARG A 325 15.18 -13.12 -12.27
CA ARG A 325 16.16 -12.51 -11.38
C ARG A 325 17.35 -11.96 -12.17
N SER A 326 17.70 -10.73 -11.85
CA SER A 326 18.83 -10.03 -12.44
C SER A 326 19.73 -9.52 -11.33
N TYR A 327 21.02 -9.48 -11.62
CA TYR A 327 22.05 -9.05 -10.71
C TYR A 327 22.65 -7.74 -11.20
N ALA A 328 22.77 -6.77 -10.31
CA ALA A 328 23.23 -5.44 -10.67
C ALA A 328 24.71 -5.44 -11.09
N ALA A 329 24.99 -4.71 -12.15
CA ALA A 329 26.32 -4.31 -12.58
C ALA A 329 26.34 -2.79 -12.84
N VAL A 330 27.50 -2.18 -12.82
CA VAL A 330 27.69 -0.76 -13.15
C VAL A 330 28.78 -0.61 -14.21
N TYR A 331 28.49 0.16 -15.25
CA TYR A 331 29.45 0.59 -16.26
C TYR A 331 29.87 2.04 -16.00
N ASN A 332 31.15 2.27 -15.77
CA ASN A 332 31.72 3.58 -15.50
C ASN A 332 32.15 4.20 -16.84
N LEU A 333 31.52 5.31 -17.24
CA LEU A 333 31.73 5.98 -18.52
C LEU A 333 33.08 6.69 -18.62
N GLU A 334 33.69 7.08 -17.50
CA GLU A 334 34.95 7.83 -17.48
C GLU A 334 36.15 6.96 -17.85
N ASN A 335 36.14 5.71 -17.46
CA ASN A 335 37.25 4.77 -17.69
C ASN A 335 36.83 3.53 -18.51
N ASN A 336 35.60 3.45 -18.95
CA ASN A 336 35.02 2.34 -19.72
C ASN A 336 35.17 0.98 -19.02
N THR A 337 35.01 0.92 -17.70
CA THR A 337 35.10 -0.31 -16.92
C THR A 337 33.73 -0.77 -16.45
N LEU A 338 33.51 -2.10 -16.40
CA LEU A 338 32.33 -2.69 -15.85
C LEU A 338 32.67 -3.40 -14.54
N VAL A 339 31.85 -3.16 -13.51
CA VAL A 339 31.90 -3.82 -12.22
C VAL A 339 30.64 -4.62 -11.99
N GLN A 340 30.78 -5.94 -11.79
CA GLN A 340 29.68 -6.80 -11.33
C GLN A 340 29.44 -6.55 -9.84
N ILE A 341 28.28 -5.95 -9.50
CA ILE A 341 27.96 -5.56 -8.13
C ILE A 341 27.45 -6.74 -7.32
N SER A 342 26.36 -7.37 -7.76
CA SER A 342 25.75 -8.52 -7.07
C SER A 342 25.83 -9.78 -7.91
N ASP A 343 25.68 -10.94 -7.26
CA ASP A 343 25.74 -12.25 -7.91
C ASP A 343 24.83 -13.27 -7.19
N THR A 344 24.92 -14.55 -7.54
CA THR A 344 24.10 -15.62 -6.94
C THR A 344 24.39 -15.87 -5.47
N ALA A 345 25.58 -15.56 -4.99
CA ALA A 345 25.97 -15.69 -3.58
C ALA A 345 25.50 -14.48 -2.75
N LEU A 346 25.62 -13.27 -3.32
CA LEU A 346 25.22 -12.00 -2.73
C LEU A 346 24.18 -11.30 -3.62
N PRO A 347 22.94 -11.80 -3.64
CA PRO A 347 21.95 -11.38 -4.63
C PRO A 347 21.31 -10.02 -4.35
N ASN A 348 21.29 -9.57 -3.08
CA ASN A 348 20.62 -8.34 -2.71
C ASN A 348 21.61 -7.18 -2.70
N VAL A 349 21.21 -6.05 -3.26
CA VAL A 349 22.03 -4.84 -3.33
C VAL A 349 21.24 -3.60 -2.95
N GLN A 350 21.86 -2.72 -2.18
CA GLN A 350 21.40 -1.36 -1.95
C GLN A 350 22.40 -0.41 -2.62
N LEU A 351 21.96 0.22 -3.69
CA LEU A 351 22.72 1.22 -4.41
C LEU A 351 22.61 2.58 -3.72
N PRO A 352 23.63 3.45 -3.86
CA PRO A 352 23.58 4.80 -3.33
C PRO A 352 22.46 5.63 -4.00
N THR A 353 21.94 6.60 -3.28
CA THR A 353 20.84 7.46 -3.74
C THR A 353 21.18 8.08 -5.09
N LYS A 354 20.31 7.91 -6.07
CA LYS A 354 20.49 8.42 -7.44
C LYS A 354 21.76 7.88 -8.14
N GLY A 355 22.35 6.78 -7.67
CA GLY A 355 23.57 6.20 -8.23
C GLY A 355 24.84 6.98 -7.96
N ILE A 356 24.80 7.96 -7.04
CA ILE A 356 25.95 8.80 -6.68
C ILE A 356 26.52 8.29 -5.36
N GLY A 357 27.79 7.96 -5.35
CA GLY A 357 28.52 7.42 -4.20
C GLY A 357 29.51 6.36 -4.67
N GLU A 358 30.42 6.00 -3.80
CA GLU A 358 31.42 4.97 -4.09
C GLU A 358 30.94 3.59 -3.69
N TRP A 359 30.19 3.51 -2.58
CA TRP A 359 29.86 2.26 -1.93
C TRP A 359 28.41 1.82 -2.16
N ALA A 360 28.21 0.54 -2.35
CA ALA A 360 26.92 -0.15 -2.23
C ALA A 360 27.00 -1.20 -1.13
N ILE A 361 25.85 -1.57 -0.58
CA ILE A 361 25.73 -2.66 0.39
C ILE A 361 25.14 -3.88 -0.30
N LEU A 362 25.83 -5.02 -0.14
CA LEU A 362 25.34 -6.34 -0.56
C LEU A 362 24.85 -7.11 0.66
N SER A 363 23.89 -8.00 0.46
CA SER A 363 23.47 -8.92 1.52
C SER A 363 22.96 -10.24 1.00
N THR A 364 23.07 -11.26 1.86
CA THR A 364 22.47 -12.57 1.64
C THR A 364 21.91 -13.13 2.94
N SER A 365 20.68 -13.64 2.90
CA SER A 365 20.06 -14.38 4.00
C SER A 365 20.05 -15.89 3.73
N ARG A 366 20.58 -16.34 2.59
CA ARG A 366 20.50 -17.73 2.14
C ARG A 366 21.05 -18.74 3.16
N PRO A 367 22.17 -18.49 3.85
CA PRO A 367 22.68 -19.43 4.87
C PRO A 367 21.73 -19.63 6.05
N TYR A 368 20.80 -18.68 6.28
CA TYR A 368 19.88 -18.65 7.43
C TYR A 368 18.42 -18.89 7.03
N SER A 369 18.16 -19.26 5.78
CA SER A 369 16.80 -19.35 5.24
C SER A 369 15.97 -20.42 5.94
N LEU A 370 16.59 -21.56 6.32
CA LEU A 370 15.89 -22.65 7.01
C LEU A 370 15.33 -22.18 8.35
N SER A 371 16.15 -21.58 9.22
CA SER A 371 15.71 -21.13 10.55
C SER A 371 14.66 -20.00 10.45
N SER A 372 14.70 -19.18 9.42
CA SER A 372 13.73 -18.10 9.20
C SER A 372 12.27 -18.58 9.06
N MET A 373 12.05 -19.86 8.77
CA MET A 373 10.70 -20.42 8.62
C MET A 373 9.93 -20.40 9.95
N TRP A 374 10.60 -20.64 11.07
CA TRP A 374 9.98 -20.63 12.40
C TRP A 374 10.37 -19.42 13.26
N GLU A 375 11.55 -18.80 13.02
CA GLU A 375 11.93 -17.55 13.70
C GLU A 375 11.12 -16.33 13.24
N GLY A 376 10.50 -16.39 12.06
CA GLY A 376 9.76 -15.25 11.48
C GLY A 376 10.65 -14.12 10.96
N ARG A 377 11.93 -14.19 11.23
CA ARG A 377 13.01 -13.25 10.88
C ARG A 377 14.13 -14.02 10.19
N SER A 378 14.99 -13.31 9.47
CA SER A 378 16.17 -13.92 8.87
C SER A 378 17.41 -13.14 9.27
N ARG A 379 18.44 -13.87 9.67
CA ARG A 379 19.79 -13.31 9.72
C ARG A 379 20.30 -13.05 8.32
N SER A 380 21.26 -12.16 8.20
CA SER A 380 21.92 -11.88 6.92
C SER A 380 23.40 -11.60 7.13
N ASP A 381 24.18 -11.91 6.09
CA ASP A 381 25.54 -11.43 5.96
C ASP A 381 25.54 -10.17 5.10
N TYR A 382 26.33 -9.20 5.49
CA TYR A 382 26.46 -7.91 4.81
C TYR A 382 27.87 -7.64 4.36
N TYR A 383 28.00 -7.08 3.17
CA TYR A 383 29.26 -6.69 2.55
C TYR A 383 29.12 -5.27 1.98
N LYS A 384 30.19 -4.49 1.99
CA LYS A 384 30.31 -3.30 1.12
C LYS A 384 31.02 -3.68 -0.16
N ILE A 385 30.71 -3.00 -1.24
CA ILE A 385 31.37 -3.12 -2.53
C ILE A 385 31.68 -1.73 -3.08
N SER A 386 32.89 -1.54 -3.60
CA SER A 386 33.24 -0.34 -4.35
C SER A 386 32.64 -0.42 -5.76
N LEU A 387 31.85 0.60 -6.13
CA LEU A 387 31.29 0.73 -7.48
C LEU A 387 32.34 1.14 -8.53
N VAL A 388 33.58 1.42 -8.10
CA VAL A 388 34.71 1.78 -8.97
C VAL A 388 35.63 0.60 -9.20
N THR A 389 36.06 -0.09 -8.12
CA THR A 389 37.04 -1.18 -8.19
C THR A 389 36.44 -2.56 -8.19
N GLY A 390 35.22 -2.73 -7.69
CA GLY A 390 34.57 -4.04 -7.47
C GLY A 390 35.06 -4.76 -6.21
N GLU A 391 35.94 -4.15 -5.41
CA GLU A 391 36.42 -4.73 -4.16
C GLU A 391 35.29 -4.90 -3.17
N ARG A 392 35.19 -6.12 -2.59
CA ARG A 392 34.17 -6.49 -1.60
C ARG A 392 34.82 -6.72 -0.24
N THR A 393 34.23 -6.13 0.78
CA THR A 393 34.69 -6.31 2.16
C THR A 393 33.50 -6.69 3.05
N SER A 394 33.66 -7.73 3.86
CA SER A 394 32.65 -8.14 4.84
C SER A 394 32.42 -7.02 5.88
N ILE A 395 31.17 -6.76 6.20
CA ILE A 395 30.75 -5.78 7.22
C ILE A 395 30.35 -6.52 8.50
N VAL A 396 29.36 -7.40 8.40
CA VAL A 396 28.74 -8.13 9.52
C VAL A 396 28.22 -9.45 8.99
N SER A 397 28.30 -10.51 9.79
CA SER A 397 27.77 -11.83 9.48
C SER A 397 26.75 -12.30 10.53
N ALA A 398 25.78 -13.09 10.09
CA ALA A 398 24.76 -13.73 10.93
C ALA A 398 23.91 -12.75 11.77
N ASP A 399 23.67 -11.54 11.26
CA ASP A 399 22.96 -10.48 12.02
C ASP A 399 21.49 -10.37 11.60
N TYR A 400 20.60 -10.16 12.59
CA TYR A 400 19.18 -9.85 12.38
C TYR A 400 18.94 -8.39 11.97
N THR A 401 19.93 -7.53 12.07
CA THR A 401 19.84 -6.11 11.73
C THR A 401 19.63 -5.94 10.23
N ASN A 402 18.66 -5.10 9.86
CA ASN A 402 18.47 -4.69 8.47
C ASN A 402 19.23 -3.39 8.22
N TYR A 403 20.49 -3.49 7.77
CA TYR A 403 21.31 -2.32 7.47
C TYR A 403 20.83 -1.61 6.22
N ARG A 404 20.79 -0.28 6.28
CA ARG A 404 20.42 0.58 5.17
C ARG A 404 21.50 1.63 4.91
N LEU A 405 21.79 1.87 3.63
CA LEU A 405 22.75 2.87 3.22
C LEU A 405 22.22 4.27 3.56
N SER A 406 23.07 5.12 4.10
CA SER A 406 22.77 6.54 4.33
C SER A 406 22.53 7.26 3.00
N THR A 407 21.89 8.42 3.05
CA THR A 407 21.54 9.18 1.83
C THR A 407 22.76 9.61 1.03
N GLY A 408 23.86 10.00 1.70
CA GLY A 408 25.13 10.35 1.08
C GLY A 408 26.05 9.15 0.82
N GLY A 409 25.66 7.95 1.24
CA GLY A 409 26.40 6.71 1.01
C GLY A 409 27.63 6.49 1.86
N LYS A 410 27.80 7.27 2.96
CA LYS A 410 28.97 7.15 3.84
C LYS A 410 28.81 6.12 4.94
N TYR A 411 27.58 5.86 5.37
CA TYR A 411 27.27 4.99 6.50
C TYR A 411 26.24 3.92 6.13
N ALA A 412 26.31 2.81 6.84
CA ALA A 412 25.21 1.87 6.97
C ALA A 412 24.53 2.09 8.32
N LEU A 413 23.20 2.23 8.34
CA LEU A 413 22.39 2.39 9.56
C LEU A 413 21.58 1.12 9.78
N GLY A 414 21.57 0.58 10.99
CA GLY A 414 20.78 -0.58 11.34
C GLY A 414 20.25 -0.54 12.77
N TYR A 415 19.10 -1.17 12.99
CA TYR A 415 18.55 -1.40 14.32
C TYR A 415 18.73 -2.87 14.68
N ASN A 416 19.52 -3.13 15.72
CA ASN A 416 19.70 -4.47 16.26
C ASN A 416 18.54 -4.77 17.21
N ILE A 417 17.74 -5.76 16.83
CA ILE A 417 16.53 -6.12 17.56
C ILE A 417 16.83 -6.82 18.89
N THR A 418 17.98 -7.48 19.02
CA THR A 418 18.30 -8.30 20.22
C THR A 418 18.68 -7.44 21.43
N ASP A 419 19.27 -6.27 21.20
CA ASP A 419 19.61 -5.30 22.24
C ASP A 419 18.81 -3.99 22.14
N SER A 420 17.89 -3.92 21.17
CA SER A 420 16.98 -2.80 20.94
C SER A 420 17.69 -1.46 20.70
N CYS A 421 18.82 -1.50 20.00
CA CYS A 421 19.65 -0.32 19.76
C CYS A 421 19.91 -0.04 18.28
N TRP A 422 20.13 1.24 17.96
CA TRP A 422 20.57 1.67 16.65
C TRP A 422 22.10 1.67 16.57
N TYR A 423 22.59 1.27 15.40
CA TYR A 423 24.00 1.19 15.05
C TYR A 423 24.29 1.83 13.70
N THR A 424 25.49 2.36 13.56
CA THR A 424 26.05 2.79 12.28
C THR A 424 27.37 2.09 12.02
N ILE A 425 27.72 2.00 10.73
CA ILE A 425 29.00 1.52 10.25
C ILE A 425 29.52 2.54 9.24
N ASN A 426 30.72 3.05 9.44
CA ASN A 426 31.37 3.95 8.49
C ASN A 426 31.96 3.13 7.33
N LEU A 427 31.39 3.28 6.13
CA LEU A 427 31.81 2.54 4.94
C LEU A 427 33.07 3.10 4.29
N GLN A 428 33.50 4.31 4.66
CA GLN A 428 34.68 4.98 4.12
C GLN A 428 36.00 4.49 4.77
N THR A 429 35.91 3.78 5.88
CA THR A 429 37.07 3.24 6.59
C THR A 429 37.26 1.76 6.27
N GLU A 430 38.52 1.29 6.32
CA GLU A 430 38.83 -0.13 6.11
C GLU A 430 38.29 -1.03 7.23
N LYS A 431 38.24 -0.53 8.46
CA LYS A 431 37.92 -1.32 9.66
C LYS A 431 36.45 -1.65 9.85
N ASN A 432 35.52 -1.05 9.08
CA ASN A 432 34.06 -1.27 9.18
C ASN A 432 33.57 -1.31 10.65
N GLN A 433 34.02 -0.35 11.47
CA GLN A 433 33.72 -0.35 12.90
C GLN A 433 32.20 -0.16 13.13
N LEU A 434 31.62 -1.07 13.92
CA LEU A 434 30.24 -0.97 14.41
C LEU A 434 30.18 0.06 15.55
N ILE A 435 29.41 1.12 15.37
CA ILE A 435 29.24 2.23 16.32
C ILE A 435 27.83 2.16 16.88
N ARG A 436 27.72 1.95 18.19
CA ARG A 436 26.43 1.98 18.87
C ARG A 436 26.00 3.41 19.09
N LEU A 437 24.83 3.79 18.53
CA LEU A 437 24.29 5.16 18.63
C LEU A 437 23.39 5.33 19.86
N THR A 438 22.61 4.31 20.21
CA THR A 438 21.60 4.40 21.28
C THR A 438 21.87 3.43 22.40
N THR A 439 21.46 3.80 23.61
CA THR A 439 21.44 2.92 24.78
C THR A 439 20.06 2.98 25.44
N PRO A 440 19.52 1.87 25.97
CA PRO A 440 18.19 1.82 26.58
C PRO A 440 17.94 2.88 27.67
N ASP A 441 18.98 3.22 28.44
CA ASP A 441 18.88 4.18 29.55
C ASP A 441 18.68 5.63 29.08
N THR A 442 19.13 5.96 27.86
CA THR A 442 19.09 7.34 27.34
C THR A 442 18.06 7.55 26.24
N PHE A 443 17.71 6.51 25.53
CA PHE A 443 16.83 6.58 24.37
C PHE A 443 16.07 5.26 24.15
N ILE A 444 14.74 5.29 24.33
CA ILE A 444 13.89 4.13 24.09
C ILE A 444 13.56 4.10 22.60
N ALA A 445 14.29 3.25 21.85
CA ALA A 445 14.17 3.13 20.40
C ALA A 445 12.98 2.28 19.94
N TRP A 446 12.44 1.44 20.84
CA TRP A 446 11.51 0.35 20.51
C TRP A 446 10.08 0.64 20.90
N ASP A 447 9.15 -0.13 20.30
CA ASP A 447 7.73 -0.10 20.66
C ASP A 447 7.51 -0.61 22.08
N GLU A 448 7.19 0.33 22.98
CA GLU A 448 6.92 0.10 24.39
C GLU A 448 5.60 -0.68 24.61
N ASP A 449 4.75 -0.79 23.61
CA ASP A 449 3.46 -1.48 23.64
C ASP A 449 3.50 -2.88 23.01
N ASN A 450 4.69 -3.42 22.71
CA ASN A 450 4.85 -4.74 22.14
C ASN A 450 4.23 -5.84 23.04
N ASP A 451 3.32 -6.64 22.49
CA ASP A 451 2.65 -7.73 23.19
C ASP A 451 2.73 -9.08 22.46
N VAL A 452 3.68 -9.19 21.52
CA VAL A 452 4.01 -10.47 20.88
C VAL A 452 5.25 -11.10 21.52
N PRO A 453 5.42 -12.42 21.49
CA PRO A 453 6.58 -13.11 22.10
C PRO A 453 7.83 -13.00 21.21
N ASP A 454 8.20 -11.78 20.87
CA ASP A 454 9.36 -11.46 20.02
C ASP A 454 9.95 -10.09 20.42
N TYR A 455 11.13 -9.80 19.93
CA TYR A 455 11.79 -8.52 20.14
C TYR A 455 10.96 -7.35 19.56
N PRO A 456 10.85 -6.22 20.26
CA PRO A 456 10.06 -5.08 19.81
C PRO A 456 10.68 -4.41 18.59
N SER A 457 9.83 -3.92 17.70
CA SER A 457 10.24 -3.13 16.54
C SER A 457 10.63 -1.71 16.94
N PRO A 458 11.55 -1.02 16.20
CA PRO A 458 11.89 0.36 16.47
C PRO A 458 10.78 1.32 16.04
N HIS A 459 10.74 2.51 16.66
CA HIS A 459 9.88 3.61 16.21
C HIS A 459 10.32 4.21 14.87
N GLY A 460 11.52 3.85 14.37
CA GLY A 460 12.02 4.22 13.06
C GLY A 460 12.92 5.46 13.06
N TYR A 461 13.12 6.05 11.88
CA TYR A 461 13.95 7.23 11.70
C TYR A 461 13.33 8.23 10.72
N ALA A 462 13.64 9.53 10.88
CA ALA A 462 13.12 10.60 10.03
C ALA A 462 13.95 10.81 8.75
N GLY A 463 15.25 10.50 8.78
CA GLY A 463 16.15 10.63 7.66
C GLY A 463 17.51 11.22 8.05
N TRP A 464 18.32 11.48 7.02
CA TRP A 464 19.68 12.01 7.14
C TRP A 464 19.74 13.49 6.81
N THR A 465 20.60 14.22 7.48
CA THR A 465 20.95 15.59 7.11
C THR A 465 21.98 15.57 5.98
N LYS A 466 22.25 16.77 5.41
CA LYS A 466 23.19 16.91 4.30
C LYS A 466 24.56 16.29 4.63
N ASP A 467 25.15 15.62 3.64
CA ASP A 467 26.46 14.96 3.71
C ASP A 467 26.59 13.89 4.80
N ASP A 468 25.43 13.31 5.22
CA ASP A 468 25.30 12.34 6.30
C ASP A 468 25.86 12.86 7.66
N ALA A 469 25.80 14.17 7.88
CA ALA A 469 26.35 14.78 9.09
C ALA A 469 25.60 14.35 10.36
N ALA A 470 24.31 14.07 10.26
CA ALA A 470 23.52 13.54 11.37
C ALA A 470 22.39 12.64 10.86
N ILE A 471 21.95 11.73 11.74
CA ILE A 471 20.76 10.91 11.56
C ILE A 471 19.67 11.34 12.56
N LEU A 472 18.42 11.42 12.11
CA LEU A 472 17.27 11.74 12.95
C LEU A 472 16.50 10.47 13.26
N LEU A 473 16.48 10.04 14.52
CA LEU A 473 15.76 8.86 15.01
C LEU A 473 14.50 9.27 15.76
N TYR A 474 13.52 8.37 15.77
CA TYR A 474 12.31 8.50 16.58
C TYR A 474 12.40 7.66 17.85
N ASP A 475 12.06 8.26 19.01
CA ASP A 475 11.46 7.50 20.10
C ASP A 475 9.93 7.45 19.90
N ARG A 476 9.18 6.99 20.88
CA ARG A 476 7.71 6.94 20.80
C ARG A 476 7.12 8.30 20.42
N TYR A 477 7.63 9.39 20.97
CA TYR A 477 7.04 10.72 20.91
C TYR A 477 7.88 11.72 20.14
N ASP A 478 9.19 11.75 20.40
CA ASP A 478 10.10 12.82 19.99
C ASP A 478 11.01 12.43 18.82
N ILE A 479 11.61 13.46 18.23
CA ILE A 479 12.65 13.34 17.19
C ILE A 479 13.97 13.71 17.82
N TRP A 480 14.96 12.83 17.67
CA TRP A 480 16.29 13.00 18.21
C TRP A 480 17.34 13.01 17.13
N GLN A 481 18.35 13.87 17.28
CA GLN A 481 19.52 13.92 16.41
C GLN A 481 20.66 13.14 17.04
N PHE A 482 21.33 12.34 16.21
CA PHE A 482 22.54 11.59 16.56
C PHE A 482 23.63 11.85 15.54
N HIS A 483 24.88 11.97 16.00
CA HIS A 483 26.04 11.92 15.14
C HIS A 483 26.37 10.48 14.77
N PRO A 484 26.59 10.17 13.47
CA PRO A 484 26.72 8.78 13.04
C PRO A 484 28.01 8.08 13.50
N ASP A 485 29.01 8.84 13.95
CA ASP A 485 30.24 8.33 14.55
C ASP A 485 30.19 8.22 16.09
N GLY A 486 29.05 8.57 16.70
CA GLY A 486 28.86 8.53 18.14
C GLY A 486 29.68 9.59 18.93
N SER A 487 30.30 10.56 18.27
CA SER A 487 31.19 11.55 18.88
C SER A 487 30.47 12.55 19.78
N GLU A 488 29.19 12.78 19.56
CA GLU A 488 28.41 13.77 20.30
C GLU A 488 27.19 13.14 21.01
N LYS A 489 26.79 13.80 22.10
CA LYS A 489 25.58 13.39 22.82
C LYS A 489 24.32 13.61 21.98
N PRO A 490 23.33 12.72 22.05
CA PRO A 490 22.10 12.89 21.32
C PRO A 490 21.31 14.12 21.79
N ILE A 491 20.61 14.77 20.85
CA ILE A 491 19.83 15.97 21.10
C ILE A 491 18.37 15.71 20.80
N ASN A 492 17.49 15.85 21.80
CA ASN A 492 16.04 15.87 21.57
C ASN A 492 15.66 17.18 20.85
N LEU A 493 15.16 17.09 19.63
CA LEU A 493 14.82 18.24 18.78
C LEU A 493 13.42 18.80 19.06
N THR A 494 12.49 17.99 19.53
CA THR A 494 11.08 18.35 19.75
C THR A 494 10.73 18.56 21.21
N LYS A 495 11.55 18.07 22.14
CA LYS A 495 11.53 18.39 23.58
C LYS A 495 10.34 17.91 24.40
N ASN A 496 9.09 18.08 23.93
CA ASN A 496 7.91 17.95 24.76
C ASN A 496 6.96 16.80 24.40
N GLY A 497 7.30 15.98 23.38
CA GLY A 497 6.38 14.94 22.92
C GLY A 497 5.95 13.97 24.01
N ARG A 498 6.89 13.47 24.81
CA ARG A 498 6.60 12.53 25.91
C ARG A 498 5.75 13.15 27.02
N THR A 499 5.99 14.42 27.38
CA THR A 499 5.21 15.10 28.44
C THR A 499 3.81 15.46 28.01
N THR A 500 3.62 15.79 26.74
CA THR A 500 2.30 16.12 26.16
C THR A 500 1.58 14.92 25.58
N ARG A 501 2.22 13.74 25.53
CA ARG A 501 1.74 12.53 24.88
C ARG A 501 1.42 12.72 23.40
N ILE A 502 2.21 13.58 22.70
CA ILE A 502 2.08 13.84 21.28
C ILE A 502 3.21 13.13 20.53
N ARG A 503 2.86 12.19 19.65
CA ARG A 503 3.80 11.47 18.78
C ARG A 503 4.12 12.31 17.55
N TYR A 504 5.29 12.95 17.50
CA TYR A 504 5.74 13.75 16.35
C TYR A 504 6.35 12.86 15.26
N ARG A 505 5.91 13.05 14.01
CA ARG A 505 6.47 12.39 12.81
C ARG A 505 6.63 13.43 11.70
N ARG A 506 7.86 13.55 11.19
CA ARG A 506 8.20 14.52 10.15
C ARG A 506 7.47 14.23 8.85
N GLN A 507 6.92 15.26 8.20
CA GLN A 507 6.31 15.18 6.88
C GLN A 507 7.34 15.53 5.81
N ARG A 508 7.53 14.65 4.83
CA ARG A 508 8.31 14.94 3.63
C ARG A 508 7.41 15.63 2.62
N ILE A 509 7.49 16.94 2.52
CA ILE A 509 6.63 17.76 1.66
C ILE A 509 7.31 18.23 0.37
N GLU A 510 8.65 18.29 0.34
CA GLU A 510 9.39 18.67 -0.85
C GLU A 510 9.59 17.44 -1.76
N HIS A 511 9.18 17.54 -3.01
CA HIS A 511 9.17 16.42 -3.97
C HIS A 511 10.55 15.82 -4.24
N ASP A 512 11.59 16.68 -4.31
CA ASP A 512 12.95 16.29 -4.68
C ASP A 512 13.89 16.16 -3.47
N GLU A 513 13.34 16.17 -2.23
CA GLU A 513 14.15 16.09 -1.01
C GLU A 513 14.94 14.78 -0.96
N THR A 514 16.25 14.90 -0.86
CA THR A 514 17.17 13.77 -0.67
C THR A 514 17.73 13.70 0.74
N PHE A 515 17.85 14.83 1.41
CA PHE A 515 18.33 14.97 2.79
C PHE A 515 17.52 16.05 3.51
N ILE A 516 17.56 16.02 4.83
CA ILE A 516 16.86 16.98 5.68
C ILE A 516 17.72 18.22 5.85
N ASP A 517 17.20 19.38 5.45
CA ASP A 517 17.81 20.66 5.77
C ASP A 517 17.30 21.15 7.14
N ALA A 518 18.09 20.98 8.17
CA ALA A 518 17.74 21.34 9.55
C ALA A 518 17.47 22.86 9.74
N LYS A 519 17.97 23.72 8.84
CA LYS A 519 17.75 25.18 8.89
C LYS A 519 16.39 25.60 8.33
N LYS A 520 15.80 24.78 7.47
CA LYS A 520 14.44 25.00 6.95
C LYS A 520 13.40 24.59 7.98
N THR A 521 12.25 25.24 7.93
CA THR A 521 11.09 24.84 8.73
C THR A 521 10.59 23.49 8.26
N SER A 522 10.61 22.51 9.16
CA SER A 522 10.00 21.20 8.94
C SER A 522 8.57 21.19 9.45
N ILE A 523 7.69 20.47 8.76
CA ILE A 523 6.33 20.20 9.19
C ILE A 523 6.26 18.77 9.74
N PHE A 524 5.50 18.61 10.81
CA PHE A 524 5.25 17.34 11.49
C PHE A 524 3.76 17.07 11.58
N THR A 525 3.38 15.80 11.53
CA THR A 525 2.15 15.37 12.19
C THR A 525 2.44 15.15 13.66
N GLY A 526 1.54 15.57 14.53
CA GLY A 526 1.54 15.24 15.95
C GLY A 526 0.24 14.51 16.28
N PHE A 527 0.33 13.23 16.61
CA PHE A 527 -0.81 12.45 17.10
C PHE A 527 -0.87 12.53 18.61
N ASN A 528 -1.98 12.99 19.14
CA ASN A 528 -2.24 13.06 20.57
C ASN A 528 -2.89 11.76 21.04
N GLU A 529 -2.20 11.00 21.87
CA GLU A 529 -2.70 9.72 22.40
C GLU A 529 -3.91 9.88 23.34
N THR A 530 -4.14 11.09 23.90
CA THR A 530 -5.22 11.31 24.86
C THR A 530 -6.57 11.56 24.18
N ASP A 531 -6.62 12.45 23.20
CA ASP A 531 -7.85 12.84 22.50
C ASP A 531 -7.95 12.27 21.08
N LYS A 532 -6.91 11.51 20.66
CA LYS A 532 -6.81 10.83 19.38
C LYS A 532 -6.80 11.77 18.17
N THR A 533 -6.52 13.06 18.38
CA THR A 533 -6.37 14.03 17.28
C THR A 533 -5.03 13.90 16.59
N THR A 534 -4.99 14.20 15.30
CA THR A 534 -3.76 14.39 14.54
C THR A 534 -3.72 15.80 14.01
N GLN A 535 -2.73 16.58 14.43
CA GLN A 535 -2.55 17.98 14.06
C GLN A 535 -1.25 18.19 13.28
N TYR A 536 -1.11 19.31 12.57
CA TYR A 536 0.15 19.74 11.99
C TYR A 536 0.89 20.67 12.93
N PHE A 537 2.20 20.48 12.99
CA PHE A 537 3.14 21.27 13.78
C PHE A 537 4.33 21.68 12.93
N SER A 538 5.06 22.70 13.37
CA SER A 538 6.29 23.13 12.69
C SER A 538 7.40 23.47 13.67
N SER A 539 8.64 23.21 13.28
CA SER A 539 9.85 23.64 13.98
C SER A 539 11.03 23.71 13.01
N LYS A 540 12.10 24.44 13.40
CA LYS A 540 13.41 24.35 12.78
C LYS A 540 14.26 23.37 13.57
N LEU A 541 14.70 22.30 12.92
CA LEU A 541 15.48 21.25 13.59
C LEU A 541 16.88 21.74 14.05
N SER A 542 17.39 22.84 13.47
CA SER A 542 18.63 23.51 13.92
C SER A 542 18.49 24.26 15.25
N SER A 543 17.26 24.43 15.77
CA SER A 543 16.97 25.12 17.04
C SER A 543 16.03 24.26 17.87
N PRO A 544 16.56 23.30 18.66
CA PRO A 544 15.75 22.35 19.41
C PRO A 544 14.75 23.01 20.34
N THR A 545 13.47 22.90 20.03
CA THR A 545 12.36 23.50 20.78
C THR A 545 11.07 22.74 20.52
N ALA A 546 10.11 22.85 21.43
CA ALA A 546 8.78 22.30 21.24
C ALA A 546 8.15 22.79 19.92
N PRO A 547 7.65 21.91 19.04
CA PRO A 547 7.06 22.32 17.78
C PRO A 547 5.81 23.18 17.99
N LYS A 548 5.69 24.22 17.16
CA LYS A 548 4.53 25.10 17.15
C LYS A 548 3.36 24.43 16.43
N GLN A 549 2.21 24.37 17.07
CA GLN A 549 0.99 23.87 16.48
C GLN A 549 0.48 24.80 15.36
N LEU A 550 0.13 24.25 14.22
CA LEU A 550 -0.36 24.97 13.03
C LEU A 550 -1.87 24.82 12.82
N THR A 551 -2.44 23.68 13.20
CA THR A 551 -3.87 23.35 13.04
C THR A 551 -4.49 23.04 14.39
N GLU A 552 -5.82 23.09 14.48
CA GLU A 552 -6.57 22.92 15.73
C GLU A 552 -7.92 22.22 15.50
N GLY A 553 -8.60 21.89 16.58
CA GLY A 553 -9.90 21.22 16.57
C GLY A 553 -9.80 19.71 16.68
N GLU A 554 -10.95 19.08 16.87
CA GLU A 554 -11.07 17.63 17.08
C GLU A 554 -11.05 16.85 15.78
N TYR A 555 -9.94 16.96 15.05
CA TYR A 555 -9.78 16.35 13.72
C TYR A 555 -8.54 15.46 13.62
N ARG A 556 -8.62 14.56 12.67
CA ARG A 556 -7.47 13.93 12.05
C ARG A 556 -7.12 14.69 10.78
N TYR A 557 -5.98 15.37 10.77
CA TYR A 557 -5.41 16.01 9.58
C TYR A 557 -4.55 15.02 8.83
N GLY A 558 -4.64 15.03 7.49
CA GLY A 558 -3.88 14.12 6.65
C GLY A 558 -3.63 14.64 5.24
N ASN A 559 -2.80 13.89 4.49
CA ASN A 559 -2.60 14.10 3.05
C ASN A 559 -2.03 15.48 2.68
N LEU A 560 -1.13 16.04 3.49
CA LEU A 560 -0.50 17.32 3.21
C LEU A 560 0.35 17.24 1.94
N THR A 561 0.04 18.10 0.98
CA THR A 561 0.77 18.21 -0.29
C THR A 561 1.05 19.67 -0.57
N LYS A 562 2.30 19.99 -0.94
CA LYS A 562 2.76 21.34 -1.26
C LYS A 562 2.82 21.54 -2.77
N ALA A 563 2.45 22.71 -3.25
CA ALA A 563 2.73 23.15 -4.62
C ALA A 563 4.26 23.25 -4.83
N ARG A 564 4.75 22.84 -6.00
CA ARG A 564 6.21 22.80 -6.27
C ARG A 564 6.88 24.18 -6.29
N LYS A 565 6.15 25.21 -6.76
CA LYS A 565 6.68 26.55 -7.01
C LYS A 565 6.02 27.63 -6.13
N ALA A 566 5.16 27.24 -5.18
CA ALA A 566 4.47 28.18 -4.30
C ALA A 566 4.31 27.60 -2.90
N ASP A 567 4.28 28.48 -1.88
CA ASP A 567 3.99 28.10 -0.51
C ASP A 567 2.46 27.97 -0.30
N LYS A 568 1.86 27.09 -1.11
CA LYS A 568 0.47 26.70 -1.04
C LYS A 568 0.37 25.20 -0.78
N TYR A 569 -0.57 24.84 0.05
CA TYR A 569 -0.76 23.47 0.53
C TYR A 569 -2.19 23.05 0.36
N ILE A 570 -2.38 21.77 0.03
CA ILE A 570 -3.67 21.09 0.17
C ILE A 570 -3.54 19.98 1.20
N TYR A 571 -4.63 19.73 1.91
CA TYR A 571 -4.71 18.64 2.89
C TYR A 571 -6.18 18.21 3.08
N THR A 572 -6.38 17.13 3.81
CA THR A 572 -7.70 16.71 4.29
C THR A 572 -7.77 16.85 5.81
N ARG A 573 -8.96 17.09 6.33
CA ARG A 573 -9.28 16.93 7.75
C ARG A 573 -10.59 16.17 7.89
N GLU A 574 -10.62 15.29 8.86
CA GLU A 574 -11.77 14.43 9.09
C GLU A 574 -12.00 14.18 10.58
N ASN A 575 -13.20 13.82 10.91
CA ASN A 575 -13.59 13.10 12.11
C ASN A 575 -14.84 12.30 11.78
N THR A 576 -15.43 11.62 12.74
CA THR A 576 -16.60 10.77 12.52
C THR A 576 -17.74 11.49 11.78
N LYS A 577 -17.93 12.80 12.01
CA LYS A 577 -19.01 13.63 11.41
C LYS A 577 -18.56 14.50 10.23
N THR A 578 -17.27 14.59 9.99
CA THR A 578 -16.69 15.48 8.97
C THR A 578 -16.03 14.66 7.88
N PHE A 579 -16.60 14.69 6.67
CA PHE A 579 -16.03 14.04 5.50
C PHE A 579 -14.62 14.60 5.20
N PRO A 580 -13.66 13.77 4.74
CA PRO A 580 -12.29 14.20 4.40
C PRO A 580 -12.24 15.05 3.12
N ASP A 581 -12.93 16.18 3.15
CA ASP A 581 -12.89 17.17 2.08
C ASP A 581 -11.50 17.77 1.91
N VAL A 582 -11.22 18.26 0.69
CA VAL A 582 -9.95 18.91 0.35
C VAL A 582 -9.99 20.35 0.81
N TRP A 583 -8.98 20.73 1.56
CA TRP A 583 -8.75 22.10 2.04
C TRP A 583 -7.48 22.65 1.42
N MET A 584 -7.45 23.95 1.18
CA MET A 584 -6.28 24.66 0.71
C MET A 584 -5.88 25.76 1.68
N ALA A 585 -4.57 25.92 1.91
CA ALA A 585 -4.03 26.94 2.83
C ALA A 585 -2.67 27.46 2.35
N ASP A 586 -2.22 28.54 2.99
CA ASP A 586 -0.84 29.03 2.91
C ASP A 586 0.10 28.23 3.86
N ALA A 587 1.37 28.62 3.93
CA ALA A 587 2.37 27.95 4.76
C ALA A 587 2.05 27.99 6.27
N SER A 588 1.17 28.88 6.73
CA SER A 588 0.77 28.94 8.15
C SER A 588 -0.28 27.88 8.51
N LEU A 589 -0.95 27.30 7.52
CA LEU A 589 -2.11 26.40 7.61
C LEU A 589 -3.31 26.97 8.41
N LYS A 590 -3.27 28.23 8.82
CA LYS A 590 -4.30 28.85 9.66
C LYS A 590 -5.50 29.39 8.90
N LYS A 591 -5.28 29.96 7.71
CA LYS A 591 -6.34 30.48 6.84
C LYS A 591 -6.63 29.46 5.76
N ALA A 592 -7.38 28.42 6.12
CA ALA A 592 -7.70 27.33 5.23
C ALA A 592 -9.08 27.54 4.61
N GLN A 593 -9.19 27.25 3.33
CA GLN A 593 -10.42 27.26 2.57
C GLN A 593 -10.80 25.84 2.16
N GLN A 594 -12.04 25.45 2.44
CA GLN A 594 -12.60 24.20 1.93
C GLN A 594 -12.87 24.36 0.43
N LEU A 595 -12.40 23.39 -0.35
CA LEU A 595 -12.59 23.36 -1.80
C LEU A 595 -13.73 22.41 -2.20
N THR A 596 -13.71 21.19 -1.67
CA THR A 596 -14.70 20.17 -2.01
C THR A 596 -15.82 20.13 -0.96
N GLN A 597 -16.97 19.59 -1.35
CA GLN A 597 -18.16 19.49 -0.49
C GLN A 597 -18.71 18.05 -0.48
N GLY A 598 -17.86 17.07 -0.31
CA GLY A 598 -18.25 15.66 -0.23
C GLY A 598 -19.17 15.35 0.95
N ILE A 599 -19.13 16.18 1.99
CA ILE A 599 -20.01 16.09 3.18
C ILE A 599 -21.50 16.20 2.84
N GLU A 600 -21.89 16.89 1.75
CA GLU A 600 -23.30 17.12 1.39
C GLU A 600 -24.07 15.82 1.17
N GLN A 601 -23.42 14.78 0.68
CA GLN A 601 -24.04 13.46 0.45
C GLN A 601 -24.50 12.78 1.75
N GLN A 602 -23.98 13.19 2.91
CA GLN A 602 -24.29 12.62 4.20
C GLN A 602 -25.64 13.14 4.76
N LYS A 603 -26.03 14.37 4.40
CA LYS A 603 -27.18 15.09 4.99
C LYS A 603 -28.51 14.32 5.01
N PRO A 604 -28.86 13.52 3.98
CA PRO A 604 -30.12 12.78 3.97
C PRO A 604 -30.21 11.61 4.95
N PHE A 605 -29.07 11.24 5.57
CA PHE A 605 -28.96 10.01 6.33
C PHE A 605 -28.79 10.26 7.82
N ILE A 606 -29.31 9.33 8.62
CA ILE A 606 -28.94 9.20 10.03
C ILE A 606 -27.46 8.85 10.07
N TRP A 607 -26.68 9.72 10.70
CA TRP A 607 -25.25 9.52 10.79
C TRP A 607 -24.85 8.92 12.14
N ASN A 608 -23.58 9.02 12.50
CA ASN A 608 -23.08 8.40 13.72
C ASN A 608 -22.13 9.30 14.49
N ASP A 609 -22.00 9.02 15.77
CA ASP A 609 -21.06 9.61 16.70
C ASP A 609 -20.19 8.52 17.35
N VAL A 610 -19.04 8.88 17.88
CA VAL A 610 -18.12 7.98 18.53
C VAL A 610 -17.71 8.50 19.90
N GLU A 611 -17.66 7.59 20.86
CA GLU A 611 -17.20 7.84 22.23
C GLU A 611 -16.01 6.95 22.56
N LEU A 612 -14.93 7.54 23.13
CA LEU A 612 -13.82 6.78 23.68
C LEU A 612 -14.22 6.23 25.05
N ILE A 613 -14.25 4.92 25.17
CA ILE A 613 -14.59 4.20 26.41
C ILE A 613 -13.33 3.68 27.05
N SER A 614 -13.22 3.79 28.38
CA SER A 614 -12.14 3.21 29.16
C SER A 614 -12.69 2.25 30.19
N TRP A 615 -12.02 1.12 30.40
CA TRP A 615 -12.38 0.15 31.42
C TRP A 615 -11.13 -0.63 31.89
N THR A 616 -11.32 -1.52 32.85
CA THR A 616 -10.28 -2.43 33.30
C THR A 616 -10.69 -3.86 32.96
N SER A 617 -9.80 -4.62 32.33
CA SER A 617 -10.04 -6.03 32.01
C SER A 617 -10.14 -6.89 33.28
N TYR A 618 -10.63 -8.12 33.14
CA TYR A 618 -10.73 -9.04 34.31
C TYR A 618 -9.38 -9.38 34.93
N ASP A 619 -8.29 -9.25 34.18
CA ASP A 619 -6.91 -9.44 34.65
C ASP A 619 -6.19 -8.12 35.03
N GLY A 620 -6.93 -7.01 35.15
CA GLY A 620 -6.42 -5.75 35.69
C GLY A 620 -5.76 -4.81 34.69
N ILE A 621 -5.83 -5.08 33.37
CA ILE A 621 -5.25 -4.22 32.33
C ILE A 621 -6.20 -3.06 32.03
N LYS A 622 -5.67 -1.82 32.01
CA LYS A 622 -6.42 -0.64 31.54
C LYS A 622 -6.54 -0.67 30.03
N LEU A 623 -7.75 -0.54 29.53
CA LEU A 623 -8.10 -0.65 28.13
C LEU A 623 -8.89 0.58 27.67
N GLU A 624 -8.87 0.81 26.36
CA GLU A 624 -9.69 1.76 25.64
C GLU A 624 -10.45 1.04 24.54
N GLY A 625 -11.50 1.66 24.02
CA GLY A 625 -12.25 1.18 22.88
C GLY A 625 -13.22 2.25 22.38
N LEU A 626 -13.78 2.01 21.22
CA LEU A 626 -14.66 2.95 20.54
C LEU A 626 -16.12 2.46 20.61
N LEU A 627 -16.99 3.31 21.08
CA LEU A 627 -18.43 3.05 21.08
C LEU A 627 -19.11 3.99 20.07
N TYR A 628 -19.62 3.42 19.00
CA TYR A 628 -20.33 4.13 17.96
C TYR A 628 -21.84 4.06 18.20
N LYS A 629 -22.51 5.22 18.09
CA LYS A 629 -23.94 5.38 18.27
C LYS A 629 -24.53 6.17 17.11
N PRO A 630 -25.81 5.91 16.71
CA PRO A 630 -26.47 6.74 15.69
C PRO A 630 -26.73 8.17 16.22
N ASP A 631 -26.78 9.16 15.34
CA ASP A 631 -27.01 10.57 15.73
C ASP A 631 -28.37 10.79 16.41
N ASN A 632 -29.38 9.95 16.10
CA ASN A 632 -30.69 9.95 16.73
C ASN A 632 -30.79 9.06 17.99
N PHE A 633 -29.65 8.76 18.60
CA PHE A 633 -29.56 7.95 19.79
C PHE A 633 -30.41 8.53 20.95
N ASP A 634 -31.25 7.67 21.56
CA ASP A 634 -32.09 7.99 22.68
C ASP A 634 -31.74 7.07 23.87
N PRO A 635 -31.16 7.60 24.95
CA PRO A 635 -30.71 6.77 26.07
C PRO A 635 -31.84 6.05 26.83
N SER A 636 -33.09 6.42 26.59
CA SER A 636 -34.26 5.74 27.18
C SER A 636 -34.65 4.45 26.47
N LYS A 637 -34.11 4.20 25.27
CA LYS A 637 -34.39 3.03 24.45
C LYS A 637 -33.33 1.94 24.63
N LYS A 638 -33.70 0.71 24.29
CA LYS A 638 -32.79 -0.43 24.24
C LYS A 638 -32.33 -0.70 22.80
N TYR A 639 -31.04 -0.82 22.62
CA TYR A 639 -30.43 -1.04 21.31
C TYR A 639 -29.76 -2.41 21.20
N PRO A 640 -29.85 -3.07 20.05
CA PRO A 640 -28.95 -4.18 19.71
C PRO A 640 -27.52 -3.66 19.54
N MET A 641 -26.53 -4.46 19.96
CA MET A 641 -25.11 -4.10 19.84
C MET A 641 -24.36 -5.15 19.06
N ILE A 642 -23.46 -4.72 18.17
CA ILE A 642 -22.44 -5.60 17.55
C ILE A 642 -21.07 -5.25 18.13
N VAL A 643 -20.37 -6.25 18.62
CA VAL A 643 -18.98 -6.15 19.06
C VAL A 643 -18.10 -6.55 17.88
N ASN A 644 -17.41 -5.59 17.29
CA ASN A 644 -16.52 -5.81 16.14
C ASN A 644 -15.10 -5.38 16.50
N PHE A 645 -14.13 -6.26 16.37
CA PHE A 645 -12.77 -6.00 16.81
C PHE A 645 -11.74 -6.88 16.11
N TYR A 646 -10.49 -6.44 16.18
CA TYR A 646 -9.34 -7.21 15.70
C TYR A 646 -8.23 -7.26 16.74
N GLU A 647 -7.53 -6.15 17.01
CA GLU A 647 -6.55 -5.98 18.08
C GLU A 647 -6.77 -4.63 18.79
N ARG A 648 -6.16 -3.55 18.32
CA ARG A 648 -6.30 -2.20 18.88
C ARG A 648 -6.77 -1.23 17.80
N SER A 649 -7.82 -0.48 18.07
CA SER A 649 -8.44 0.46 17.14
C SER A 649 -8.79 1.81 17.76
N SER A 650 -8.54 2.01 19.07
CA SER A 650 -8.91 3.26 19.77
C SER A 650 -8.26 4.51 19.16
N ASP A 651 -7.05 4.38 18.59
CA ASP A 651 -6.33 5.46 17.88
C ASP A 651 -7.05 5.93 16.60
N GLU A 652 -8.06 5.18 16.10
CA GLU A 652 -8.84 5.51 14.91
C GLU A 652 -10.07 6.36 15.20
N MET A 653 -10.29 6.81 16.42
CA MET A 653 -11.48 7.56 16.87
C MET A 653 -11.87 8.72 15.95
N ARG A 654 -10.90 9.39 15.36
CA ARG A 654 -11.13 10.58 14.51
C ARG A 654 -11.20 10.24 13.00
N ASN A 655 -11.31 8.96 12.62
CA ASN A 655 -11.50 8.60 11.24
C ASN A 655 -12.95 8.79 10.81
N TYR A 656 -13.16 9.32 9.61
CA TYR A 656 -14.46 9.31 8.96
C TYR A 656 -14.76 7.91 8.41
N ILE A 657 -15.87 7.32 8.78
CA ILE A 657 -16.25 5.99 8.34
C ILE A 657 -17.05 6.10 7.04
N ILE A 658 -16.37 5.89 5.94
CA ILE A 658 -17.00 5.91 4.61
C ILE A 658 -17.87 4.68 4.44
N PRO A 659 -19.18 4.82 4.13
CA PRO A 659 -20.00 3.67 3.72
C PRO A 659 -19.37 2.92 2.55
N ARG A 660 -19.20 1.59 2.70
CA ARG A 660 -18.48 0.78 1.70
C ARG A 660 -18.98 -0.67 1.66
N PRO A 661 -18.89 -1.35 0.51
CA PRO A 661 -19.08 -2.81 0.42
C PRO A 661 -17.89 -3.48 1.11
N ASN A 662 -17.93 -3.51 2.45
CA ASN A 662 -16.82 -4.04 3.24
C ASN A 662 -16.67 -5.54 2.96
N ARG A 663 -15.46 -5.98 2.78
CA ARG A 663 -15.14 -7.37 2.42
C ARG A 663 -14.83 -8.28 3.61
N SER A 664 -14.73 -7.73 4.82
CA SER A 664 -14.28 -8.49 5.98
C SER A 664 -14.91 -8.09 7.32
N THR A 665 -15.62 -6.94 7.38
CA THR A 665 -16.24 -6.44 8.61
C THR A 665 -17.62 -5.89 8.31
N VAL A 666 -18.45 -5.70 9.32
CA VAL A 666 -19.71 -4.97 9.20
C VAL A 666 -19.47 -3.56 8.64
N ASP A 667 -20.35 -3.08 7.77
CA ASP A 667 -20.32 -1.67 7.35
C ASP A 667 -20.96 -0.80 8.42
N TYR A 668 -20.16 -0.13 9.24
CA TYR A 668 -20.63 0.63 10.41
C TYR A 668 -21.76 1.61 10.06
N SER A 669 -21.63 2.33 8.95
CA SER A 669 -22.62 3.34 8.57
C SER A 669 -24.01 2.75 8.30
N THR A 670 -24.08 1.61 7.63
CA THR A 670 -25.33 0.89 7.35
C THR A 670 -26.00 0.40 8.65
N TYR A 671 -25.21 -0.20 9.57
CA TYR A 671 -25.76 -0.75 10.81
C TYR A 671 -26.15 0.35 11.79
N LEU A 672 -25.30 1.37 11.98
CA LEU A 672 -25.58 2.48 12.90
C LEU A 672 -26.81 3.29 12.47
N SER A 673 -26.92 3.62 11.16
CA SER A 673 -28.10 4.35 10.65
C SER A 673 -29.40 3.53 10.77
N ASP A 674 -29.29 2.21 10.89
CA ASP A 674 -30.41 1.28 11.09
C ASP A 674 -30.61 0.92 12.58
N GLY A 675 -30.08 1.73 13.50
CA GLY A 675 -30.37 1.65 14.93
C GLY A 675 -29.60 0.59 15.71
N TYR A 676 -28.44 0.15 15.22
CA TYR A 676 -27.47 -0.61 16.00
C TYR A 676 -26.53 0.30 16.78
N ILE A 677 -25.93 -0.25 17.82
CA ILE A 677 -24.71 0.30 18.45
C ILE A 677 -23.56 -0.62 18.05
N ILE A 678 -22.36 -0.06 17.82
CA ILE A 678 -21.17 -0.85 17.55
C ILE A 678 -20.12 -0.55 18.63
N PHE A 679 -19.60 -1.60 19.25
CA PHE A 679 -18.49 -1.53 20.20
C PHE A 679 -17.24 -2.15 19.57
N ASN A 680 -16.16 -1.37 19.53
CA ASN A 680 -14.84 -1.82 19.05
C ASN A 680 -13.84 -1.71 20.20
N PRO A 681 -13.70 -2.78 21.03
CA PRO A 681 -12.75 -2.82 22.13
C PRO A 681 -11.32 -3.04 21.65
N ASP A 682 -10.36 -2.40 22.30
CA ASP A 682 -8.96 -2.79 22.22
C ASP A 682 -8.72 -4.11 22.95
N VAL A 683 -7.90 -4.97 22.36
CA VAL A 683 -7.45 -6.22 22.98
C VAL A 683 -5.95 -6.16 23.24
N ARG A 684 -5.55 -6.45 24.47
CA ARG A 684 -4.15 -6.64 24.90
C ARG A 684 -3.93 -8.10 25.26
N TYR A 685 -2.73 -8.61 24.96
CA TYR A 685 -2.47 -10.03 25.12
C TYR A 685 -1.44 -10.30 26.20
N GLY A 686 -1.77 -11.28 27.06
CA GLY A 686 -0.81 -11.97 27.93
C GLY A 686 -0.20 -13.18 27.21
N GLY A 687 1.07 -13.49 27.51
CA GLY A 687 1.81 -14.53 26.79
C GLY A 687 1.17 -15.92 26.85
N GLY A 688 1.11 -16.62 25.72
CA GLY A 688 0.75 -18.02 25.57
C GLY A 688 -0.74 -18.35 25.46
N TYR A 689 -1.65 -17.42 25.83
CA TYR A 689 -3.10 -17.69 25.90
C TYR A 689 -3.93 -16.57 25.26
N PRO A 690 -3.85 -16.38 23.94
CA PRO A 690 -4.47 -15.25 23.23
C PRO A 690 -6.00 -15.24 23.33
N GLY A 691 -6.64 -16.42 23.31
CA GLY A 691 -8.10 -16.53 23.45
C GLY A 691 -8.59 -16.07 24.82
N LYS A 692 -7.90 -16.45 25.89
CA LYS A 692 -8.20 -16.02 27.27
C LYS A 692 -7.99 -14.51 27.43
N SER A 693 -6.93 -13.96 26.85
CA SER A 693 -6.68 -12.51 26.84
C SER A 693 -7.81 -11.76 26.15
N CYS A 694 -8.23 -12.22 24.97
CA CYS A 694 -9.39 -11.66 24.25
C CYS A 694 -10.66 -11.72 25.11
N TYR A 695 -10.95 -12.86 25.74
CA TYR A 695 -12.11 -13.01 26.63
C TYR A 695 -12.08 -11.97 27.77
N ASN A 696 -10.95 -11.84 28.46
CA ASN A 696 -10.80 -10.91 29.59
C ASN A 696 -11.02 -9.45 29.14
N CYS A 697 -10.48 -9.07 28.00
CA CYS A 697 -10.60 -7.70 27.49
C CYS A 697 -12.02 -7.38 27.00
N VAL A 698 -12.57 -8.23 26.15
CA VAL A 698 -13.85 -7.98 25.46
C VAL A 698 -15.03 -8.11 26.42
N MET A 699 -15.07 -9.15 27.24
CA MET A 699 -16.21 -9.41 28.13
C MET A 699 -16.32 -8.37 29.25
N SER A 700 -15.20 -7.95 29.83
CA SER A 700 -15.19 -6.87 30.82
C SER A 700 -15.65 -5.52 30.24
N GLY A 701 -15.31 -5.25 28.97
CA GLY A 701 -15.82 -4.07 28.24
C GLY A 701 -17.33 -4.13 28.04
N ILE A 702 -17.86 -5.28 27.63
CA ILE A 702 -19.31 -5.50 27.48
C ILE A 702 -20.02 -5.28 28.82
N ASP A 703 -19.53 -5.89 29.92
CA ASP A 703 -20.11 -5.73 31.24
C ASP A 703 -20.13 -4.26 31.67
N THR A 704 -19.05 -3.52 31.43
CA THR A 704 -18.99 -2.07 31.67
C THR A 704 -20.07 -1.31 30.89
N LEU A 705 -20.27 -1.64 29.61
CA LEU A 705 -21.27 -0.98 28.78
C LEU A 705 -22.70 -1.32 29.19
N LEU A 706 -22.97 -2.52 29.64
CA LEU A 706 -24.30 -2.96 30.13
C LEU A 706 -24.78 -2.15 31.34
N THR A 707 -23.86 -1.65 32.16
CA THR A 707 -24.23 -0.79 33.29
C THR A 707 -24.88 0.55 32.87
N ARG A 708 -24.71 0.96 31.63
CA ARG A 708 -25.26 2.20 31.08
C ARG A 708 -26.77 2.11 30.78
N GLY A 709 -27.32 0.92 30.75
CA GLY A 709 -28.77 0.69 30.71
C GLY A 709 -29.44 0.78 29.34
N TYR A 710 -28.81 1.22 28.27
CA TYR A 710 -29.43 1.36 26.94
C TYR A 710 -29.09 0.22 25.96
N ILE A 711 -28.25 -0.73 26.35
CA ILE A 711 -27.96 -1.91 25.53
C ILE A 711 -28.91 -3.04 25.95
N ASP A 712 -29.48 -3.75 25.00
CA ASP A 712 -30.26 -4.94 25.25
C ASP A 712 -29.32 -6.15 25.46
N PRO A 713 -29.23 -6.73 26.66
CA PRO A 713 -28.29 -7.81 26.93
C PRO A 713 -28.61 -9.12 26.18
N THR A 714 -29.81 -9.21 25.61
CA THR A 714 -30.24 -10.41 24.83
C THR A 714 -29.99 -10.24 23.31
N ARG A 715 -29.59 -9.03 22.88
CA ARG A 715 -29.40 -8.67 21.48
C ARG A 715 -27.98 -8.17 21.21
N ILE A 716 -26.97 -8.93 21.67
CA ILE A 716 -25.56 -8.65 21.44
C ILE A 716 -25.04 -9.65 20.41
N GLY A 717 -24.48 -9.16 19.30
CA GLY A 717 -23.75 -9.95 18.31
C GLY A 717 -22.25 -9.70 18.38
N ALA A 718 -21.45 -10.62 17.85
CA ALA A 718 -20.02 -10.42 17.66
C ALA A 718 -19.62 -10.68 16.21
N GLN A 719 -18.66 -9.92 15.72
CA GLN A 719 -18.12 -10.07 14.37
C GLN A 719 -16.62 -9.87 14.37
N GLY A 720 -15.90 -10.79 13.69
CA GLY A 720 -14.47 -10.67 13.49
C GLY A 720 -14.00 -11.46 12.30
N HIS A 721 -12.91 -10.98 11.67
CA HIS A 721 -12.33 -11.60 10.49
C HIS A 721 -10.87 -11.98 10.75
N SER A 722 -10.41 -13.11 10.18
CA SER A 722 -9.02 -13.59 10.30
C SER A 722 -8.66 -13.85 11.77
N TRP A 723 -7.73 -13.10 12.36
CA TRP A 723 -7.45 -13.16 13.78
C TRP A 723 -8.66 -12.78 14.65
N GLY A 724 -9.45 -11.79 14.20
CA GLY A 724 -10.76 -11.49 14.80
C GLY A 724 -11.75 -12.64 14.68
N GLY A 725 -11.74 -13.37 13.55
CA GLY A 725 -12.54 -14.58 13.34
C GLY A 725 -12.19 -15.69 14.34
N TYR A 726 -10.89 -15.92 14.60
CA TYR A 726 -10.44 -16.79 15.67
C TYR A 726 -10.98 -16.36 17.02
N GLN A 727 -10.85 -15.08 17.35
CA GLN A 727 -11.23 -14.54 18.65
C GLN A 727 -12.73 -14.72 18.93
N VAL A 728 -13.60 -14.40 17.95
CA VAL A 728 -15.06 -14.59 18.14
C VAL A 728 -15.44 -16.08 18.17
N ALA A 729 -14.73 -16.95 17.44
CA ALA A 729 -14.91 -18.41 17.53
C ALA A 729 -14.51 -18.94 18.91
N TYR A 730 -13.42 -18.41 19.50
CA TYR A 730 -13.02 -18.74 20.86
C TYR A 730 -14.07 -18.26 21.88
N LEU A 731 -14.56 -17.03 21.77
CA LEU A 731 -15.61 -16.49 22.65
C LEU A 731 -16.87 -17.36 22.60
N ALA A 732 -17.28 -17.84 21.44
CA ALA A 732 -18.44 -18.72 21.27
C ALA A 732 -18.35 -20.01 22.12
N THR A 733 -17.14 -20.48 22.42
CA THR A 733 -16.91 -21.68 23.27
C THR A 733 -16.84 -21.39 24.78
N ARG A 734 -16.85 -20.11 25.15
CA ARG A 734 -16.60 -19.66 26.55
C ARG A 734 -17.76 -18.89 27.17
N THR A 735 -18.72 -18.42 26.36
CA THR A 735 -19.83 -17.63 26.86
C THR A 735 -21.05 -17.71 25.94
N ASP A 736 -22.24 -17.67 26.54
CA ASP A 736 -23.54 -17.58 25.86
C ASP A 736 -24.05 -16.12 25.75
N ARG A 737 -23.16 -15.13 25.92
CA ARG A 737 -23.50 -13.70 25.88
C ARG A 737 -24.00 -13.22 24.51
N PHE A 738 -23.58 -13.88 23.47
CA PHE A 738 -23.86 -13.47 22.10
C PHE A 738 -25.08 -14.22 21.54
N ALA A 739 -26.04 -13.45 21.01
CA ALA A 739 -27.19 -14.00 20.28
C ALA A 739 -26.85 -14.47 18.87
N ALA A 740 -25.78 -13.93 18.27
CA ALA A 740 -25.29 -14.32 16.93
C ALA A 740 -23.82 -13.96 16.77
N ILE A 741 -23.06 -14.77 16.05
CA ILE A 741 -21.63 -14.51 15.76
C ILE A 741 -21.36 -14.69 14.26
N GLU A 742 -20.72 -13.71 13.63
CA GLU A 742 -20.06 -13.89 12.33
C GLU A 742 -18.55 -14.04 12.53
N SER A 743 -17.99 -15.12 11.95
CA SER A 743 -16.58 -15.49 12.07
C SER A 743 -15.98 -15.66 10.67
N GLY A 744 -15.32 -14.59 10.18
CA GLY A 744 -14.70 -14.57 8.86
C GLY A 744 -13.30 -15.18 8.87
N ALA A 745 -13.02 -16.11 7.94
CA ALA A 745 -11.71 -16.75 7.73
C ALA A 745 -10.99 -17.14 9.04
N PRO A 746 -11.66 -17.83 9.98
CA PRO A 746 -11.12 -18.08 11.32
C PRO A 746 -10.01 -19.13 11.33
N VAL A 747 -9.16 -19.07 12.36
CA VAL A 747 -8.38 -20.21 12.84
C VAL A 747 -9.16 -20.88 13.99
N VAL A 748 -9.42 -22.18 13.92
CA VAL A 748 -10.14 -22.89 14.99
C VAL A 748 -9.33 -24.05 15.58
N ASN A 749 -8.30 -24.49 14.89
CA ASN A 749 -7.40 -25.55 15.32
C ASN A 749 -5.95 -25.09 15.21
N MET A 750 -5.36 -24.72 16.32
CA MET A 750 -4.00 -24.18 16.36
C MET A 750 -2.94 -25.21 15.91
N PHE A 751 -3.18 -26.52 16.09
CA PHE A 751 -2.26 -27.57 15.66
C PHE A 751 -2.20 -27.68 14.13
N SER A 752 -3.34 -27.85 13.45
CA SER A 752 -3.36 -27.96 11.98
C SER A 752 -3.01 -26.64 11.30
N ALA A 753 -3.33 -25.51 11.94
CA ALA A 753 -2.96 -24.21 11.43
C ALA A 753 -1.46 -23.91 11.58
N TYR A 754 -0.80 -24.36 12.64
CA TYR A 754 0.66 -24.27 12.83
C TYR A 754 1.41 -24.98 11.70
N GLY A 755 1.01 -26.23 11.38
CA GLY A 755 1.59 -27.02 10.30
C GLY A 755 1.12 -26.60 8.89
N GLY A 756 0.29 -25.58 8.77
CA GLY A 756 -0.25 -25.11 7.50
C GLY A 756 0.72 -24.24 6.70
N ILE A 757 0.40 -24.07 5.41
CA ILE A 757 1.12 -23.18 4.51
C ILE A 757 0.32 -21.90 4.31
N ARG A 758 1.00 -20.75 4.41
CA ARG A 758 0.52 -19.44 4.01
C ARG A 758 0.71 -19.31 2.49
N TRP A 759 -0.26 -19.79 1.70
CA TRP A 759 -0.15 -19.90 0.25
C TRP A 759 0.13 -18.58 -0.46
N GLY A 760 -0.33 -17.45 0.10
CA GLY A 760 0.00 -16.10 -0.40
C GLY A 760 1.47 -15.68 -0.27
N SER A 761 2.33 -16.53 0.31
CA SER A 761 3.78 -16.33 0.40
C SER A 761 4.58 -17.64 0.28
N GLY A 762 3.90 -18.77 0.30
CA GLY A 762 4.51 -20.11 0.32
C GLY A 762 5.16 -20.51 1.66
N ARG A 763 5.16 -19.64 2.69
CA ARG A 763 5.84 -19.89 3.97
C ARG A 763 5.02 -20.80 4.89
N ALA A 764 5.69 -21.65 5.66
CA ALA A 764 5.07 -22.32 6.80
C ALA A 764 4.55 -21.28 7.81
N ARG A 765 3.50 -21.62 8.55
CA ARG A 765 2.85 -20.69 9.48
C ARG A 765 3.43 -20.74 10.90
N SER A 766 4.35 -21.65 11.19
CA SER A 766 4.94 -21.89 12.53
C SER A 766 5.41 -20.60 13.22
N PHE A 767 6.16 -19.73 12.52
CA PHE A 767 6.63 -18.46 13.07
C PHE A 767 5.50 -17.58 13.64
N GLN A 768 4.30 -17.66 13.04
CA GLN A 768 3.16 -16.83 13.47
C GLN A 768 2.69 -17.21 14.86
N TYR A 769 2.80 -18.48 15.21
CA TYR A 769 2.39 -19.05 16.49
C TYR A 769 3.48 -18.88 17.55
N GLU A 770 4.72 -19.08 17.14
CA GLU A 770 5.85 -19.00 18.07
C GLU A 770 6.22 -17.56 18.43
N HIS A 771 6.21 -16.63 17.45
CA HIS A 771 6.83 -15.32 17.62
C HIS A 771 5.92 -14.11 17.37
N THR A 772 4.81 -14.25 16.60
CA THR A 772 4.05 -13.08 16.19
C THR A 772 2.57 -13.15 16.62
N GLN A 773 1.64 -12.86 15.73
CA GLN A 773 0.22 -12.58 15.99
C GLN A 773 -0.49 -13.62 16.87
N SER A 774 -0.18 -14.91 16.74
CA SER A 774 -0.87 -15.96 17.51
C SER A 774 -0.39 -16.09 18.94
N ARG A 775 0.77 -15.52 19.30
CA ARG A 775 1.26 -15.30 20.67
C ARG A 775 1.32 -16.55 21.56
N LEU A 776 1.42 -17.76 20.97
CA LEU A 776 1.56 -19.00 21.77
C LEU A 776 2.96 -19.13 22.40
N GLY A 777 3.99 -18.51 21.78
CA GLY A 777 5.32 -18.37 22.37
C GLY A 777 6.08 -19.70 22.51
N GLY A 778 5.81 -20.66 21.61
CA GLY A 778 6.48 -21.97 21.59
C GLY A 778 5.83 -22.91 20.59
N THR A 779 6.40 -24.11 20.45
CA THR A 779 5.93 -25.13 19.50
C THR A 779 4.80 -25.99 20.08
N PRO A 780 4.03 -26.72 19.25
CA PRO A 780 3.05 -27.71 19.74
C PRO A 780 3.66 -28.84 20.60
N TRP A 781 4.95 -29.10 20.44
CA TRP A 781 5.67 -30.13 21.20
C TRP A 781 6.20 -29.62 22.54
N SER A 782 6.57 -28.33 22.62
CA SER A 782 7.04 -27.72 23.85
C SER A 782 5.91 -27.23 24.76
N HIS A 783 4.77 -26.81 24.19
CA HIS A 783 3.64 -26.20 24.89
C HIS A 783 2.29 -26.71 24.37
N PRO A 784 2.05 -28.03 24.32
CA PRO A 784 0.83 -28.59 23.73
C PRO A 784 -0.45 -28.08 24.43
N GLU A 785 -0.38 -27.76 25.73
CA GLU A 785 -1.50 -27.20 26.50
C GLU A 785 -1.98 -25.84 25.97
N ARG A 786 -1.06 -24.98 25.52
CA ARG A 786 -1.41 -23.65 24.94
C ARG A 786 -2.15 -23.82 23.62
N TYR A 787 -1.70 -24.76 22.79
CA TYR A 787 -2.33 -25.07 21.50
C TYR A 787 -3.71 -25.67 21.69
N HIS A 788 -3.86 -26.59 22.66
CA HIS A 788 -5.15 -27.21 22.95
C HIS A 788 -6.14 -26.17 23.52
N GLU A 789 -5.73 -25.41 24.53
CA GLU A 789 -6.59 -24.38 25.15
C GLU A 789 -7.02 -23.30 24.17
N SER A 790 -6.09 -22.85 23.32
CA SER A 790 -6.35 -21.80 22.33
C SER A 790 -7.07 -22.28 21.05
N SER A 791 -7.39 -23.58 20.95
CA SER A 791 -8.12 -24.15 19.80
C SER A 791 -9.61 -24.26 20.10
N PRO A 792 -10.47 -23.36 19.55
CA PRO A 792 -11.91 -23.46 19.71
C PRO A 792 -12.49 -24.82 19.35
N LEU A 793 -11.90 -25.52 18.35
CA LEU A 793 -12.38 -26.80 17.82
C LEU A 793 -12.62 -27.85 18.91
N PHE A 794 -11.76 -27.88 19.96
CA PHE A 794 -11.89 -28.88 21.02
C PHE A 794 -12.97 -28.57 22.08
N ALA A 795 -13.67 -27.45 21.91
CA ALA A 795 -14.76 -27.03 22.80
C ALA A 795 -16.05 -26.65 22.03
N MET A 796 -16.21 -27.15 20.80
CA MET A 796 -17.38 -26.84 19.95
C MET A 796 -18.69 -27.39 20.52
N ASP A 797 -18.64 -28.43 21.33
CA ASP A 797 -19.80 -28.96 22.06
C ASP A 797 -20.45 -27.92 22.98
N LYS A 798 -19.69 -26.94 23.47
CA LYS A 798 -20.14 -25.84 24.32
C LYS A 798 -20.78 -24.66 23.57
N VAL A 799 -20.68 -24.64 22.25
CA VAL A 799 -21.25 -23.54 21.46
C VAL A 799 -22.77 -23.66 21.42
N ASN A 800 -23.48 -22.62 21.84
CA ASN A 800 -24.93 -22.51 21.76
C ASN A 800 -25.37 -21.36 20.82
N THR A 801 -24.50 -20.44 20.53
CA THR A 801 -24.74 -19.28 19.65
C THR A 801 -24.76 -19.71 18.19
N PRO A 802 -25.73 -19.25 17.35
CA PRO A 802 -25.71 -19.39 15.90
C PRO A 802 -24.47 -18.74 15.28
N ILE A 803 -23.83 -19.46 14.35
CA ILE A 803 -22.57 -19.01 13.73
C ILE A 803 -22.72 -18.86 12.21
N LEU A 804 -22.37 -17.68 11.70
CA LEU A 804 -22.11 -17.45 10.28
C LEU A 804 -20.62 -17.50 10.05
N ILE A 805 -20.14 -18.33 9.12
CA ILE A 805 -18.73 -18.44 8.76
C ILE A 805 -18.57 -17.92 7.33
N MET A 806 -17.60 -17.07 7.08
CA MET A 806 -17.16 -16.76 5.72
C MET A 806 -15.71 -17.22 5.55
N HIS A 807 -15.45 -18.16 4.62
CA HIS A 807 -14.09 -18.61 4.35
C HIS A 807 -13.97 -19.08 2.90
N ASN A 808 -13.04 -18.50 2.16
CA ASN A 808 -12.92 -18.72 0.72
C ASN A 808 -11.85 -19.79 0.38
N ASP A 809 -12.08 -20.53 -0.70
CA ASP A 809 -11.26 -21.67 -1.12
C ASP A 809 -9.85 -21.29 -1.65
N GLN A 810 -9.62 -20.03 -2.02
CA GLN A 810 -8.32 -19.52 -2.43
C GLN A 810 -7.64 -18.65 -1.35
N ASP A 811 -8.01 -18.87 -0.10
CA ASP A 811 -7.41 -18.14 1.01
C ASP A 811 -5.90 -18.40 1.11
N GLY A 812 -5.10 -17.37 0.82
CA GLY A 812 -3.65 -17.42 0.88
C GLY A 812 -3.06 -17.08 2.26
N HIS A 813 -3.89 -16.73 3.25
CA HIS A 813 -3.46 -16.32 4.59
C HIS A 813 -3.78 -17.36 5.66
N VAL A 814 -5.04 -17.80 5.71
CA VAL A 814 -5.51 -18.85 6.62
C VAL A 814 -5.96 -20.05 5.79
N PRO A 815 -5.41 -21.25 5.98
CA PRO A 815 -5.85 -22.41 5.24
C PRO A 815 -7.38 -22.60 5.36
N TRP A 816 -8.08 -22.63 4.25
CA TRP A 816 -9.54 -22.64 4.25
C TRP A 816 -10.15 -23.89 4.92
N TYR A 817 -9.35 -24.95 5.09
CA TYR A 817 -9.72 -26.10 5.90
C TYR A 817 -10.06 -25.75 7.35
N GLN A 818 -9.55 -24.64 7.88
CA GLN A 818 -9.94 -24.14 9.21
C GLN A 818 -11.43 -23.79 9.28
N GLY A 819 -11.97 -23.18 8.23
CA GLY A 819 -13.41 -22.92 8.10
C GLY A 819 -14.22 -24.20 7.91
N ILE A 820 -13.68 -25.17 7.17
CA ILE A 820 -14.32 -26.51 7.01
C ILE A 820 -14.34 -27.25 8.34
N GLU A 821 -13.23 -27.34 9.06
CA GLU A 821 -13.15 -27.98 10.39
C GLU A 821 -14.20 -27.37 11.33
N TYR A 822 -14.33 -26.04 11.31
CA TYR A 822 -15.31 -25.32 12.12
C TYR A 822 -16.75 -25.70 11.76
N PHE A 823 -17.08 -25.56 10.49
CA PHE A 823 -18.44 -25.85 9.99
C PHE A 823 -18.84 -27.32 10.20
N VAL A 824 -17.94 -28.26 9.88
CA VAL A 824 -18.21 -29.70 10.00
C VAL A 824 -18.39 -30.09 11.46
N ALA A 825 -17.58 -29.55 12.39
CA ALA A 825 -17.74 -29.80 13.82
C ALA A 825 -19.09 -29.29 14.33
N LEU A 826 -19.49 -28.07 14.04
CA LEU A 826 -20.79 -27.49 14.42
C LEU A 826 -21.94 -28.30 13.83
N LYS A 827 -21.88 -28.64 12.54
CA LYS A 827 -22.87 -29.44 11.84
C LYS A 827 -23.03 -30.84 12.48
N ARG A 828 -21.89 -31.50 12.80
CA ARG A 828 -21.92 -32.82 13.46
C ARG A 828 -22.56 -32.78 14.86
N LEU A 829 -22.39 -31.65 15.55
CA LEU A 829 -22.97 -31.42 16.87
C LEU A 829 -24.39 -30.86 16.84
N GLY A 830 -25.01 -30.72 15.67
CA GLY A 830 -26.37 -30.18 15.50
C GLY A 830 -26.49 -28.69 15.87
N LYS A 831 -25.39 -27.90 15.80
CA LYS A 831 -25.38 -26.47 16.11
C LYS A 831 -25.73 -25.64 14.89
N PRO A 832 -26.54 -24.57 15.02
CA PRO A 832 -26.89 -23.69 13.88
C PRO A 832 -25.65 -23.02 13.30
N ALA A 833 -25.26 -23.37 12.08
CA ALA A 833 -24.11 -22.84 11.42
C ALA A 833 -24.26 -22.75 9.90
N TRP A 834 -23.75 -21.70 9.28
CA TRP A 834 -23.69 -21.49 7.82
C TRP A 834 -22.26 -21.16 7.40
N LEU A 835 -21.83 -21.70 6.25
CA LEU A 835 -20.54 -21.40 5.66
C LEU A 835 -20.74 -20.77 4.28
N LEU A 836 -20.28 -19.53 4.13
CA LEU A 836 -20.22 -18.82 2.85
C LEU A 836 -18.82 -18.99 2.26
N ASN A 837 -18.75 -19.59 1.06
CA ASN A 837 -17.54 -19.68 0.26
C ASN A 837 -17.75 -18.96 -1.06
N TYR A 838 -17.06 -17.86 -1.26
CA TYR A 838 -17.00 -17.15 -2.55
C TYR A 838 -15.92 -17.80 -3.39
N THR A 839 -16.29 -18.75 -4.23
CA THR A 839 -15.37 -19.59 -5.01
C THR A 839 -14.38 -18.77 -5.84
N GLY A 840 -13.11 -19.08 -5.70
CA GLY A 840 -12.01 -18.41 -6.39
C GLY A 840 -11.62 -17.06 -5.79
N GLU A 841 -12.19 -16.67 -4.64
CA GLU A 841 -11.78 -15.47 -3.90
C GLU A 841 -10.69 -15.80 -2.87
N PRO A 842 -9.78 -14.83 -2.58
CA PRO A 842 -8.74 -15.00 -1.56
C PRO A 842 -9.29 -14.85 -0.14
N HIS A 843 -8.48 -14.38 0.79
CA HIS A 843 -8.78 -14.23 2.22
C HIS A 843 -10.09 -13.46 2.54
N TRP A 844 -10.55 -12.63 1.63
CA TRP A 844 -11.84 -11.91 1.64
C TRP A 844 -12.36 -11.74 0.22
N PRO A 845 -13.67 -11.51 0.02
CA PRO A 845 -14.20 -11.17 -1.30
C PRO A 845 -13.55 -9.90 -1.87
N THR A 846 -12.96 -10.01 -3.05
CA THR A 846 -12.30 -8.89 -3.76
C THR A 846 -13.16 -8.33 -4.88
N LYS A 847 -13.97 -9.16 -5.50
CA LYS A 847 -14.92 -8.75 -6.55
C LYS A 847 -16.09 -8.01 -5.92
N TYR A 848 -16.43 -6.86 -6.49
CA TYR A 848 -17.52 -6.01 -6.00
C TYR A 848 -18.83 -6.77 -5.72
N PRO A 849 -19.37 -7.63 -6.64
CA PRO A 849 -20.60 -8.36 -6.38
C PRO A 849 -20.51 -9.28 -5.15
N ASN A 850 -19.37 -9.94 -4.95
CA ASN A 850 -19.14 -10.86 -3.85
C ASN A 850 -19.05 -10.12 -2.51
N SER A 851 -18.36 -8.95 -2.49
CA SER A 851 -18.31 -8.11 -1.29
C SER A 851 -19.69 -7.59 -0.90
N MET A 852 -20.49 -7.21 -1.88
CA MET A 852 -21.87 -6.73 -1.67
C MET A 852 -22.78 -7.84 -1.16
N ASP A 853 -22.74 -9.02 -1.78
CA ASP A 853 -23.51 -10.20 -1.36
C ASP A 853 -23.17 -10.58 0.08
N PHE A 854 -21.88 -10.56 0.43
CA PHE A 854 -21.44 -10.84 1.80
C PHE A 854 -22.05 -9.85 2.81
N GLN A 855 -22.03 -8.54 2.50
CA GLN A 855 -22.63 -7.54 3.39
C GLN A 855 -24.14 -7.73 3.53
N ILE A 856 -24.85 -8.06 2.46
CA ILE A 856 -26.30 -8.34 2.50
C ILE A 856 -26.60 -9.55 3.39
N ARG A 857 -25.91 -10.68 3.20
CA ARG A 857 -26.13 -11.90 4.00
C ARG A 857 -25.77 -11.71 5.45
N MET A 858 -24.66 -11.04 5.74
CA MET A 858 -24.24 -10.75 7.11
C MET A 858 -25.24 -9.84 7.81
N LYS A 859 -25.77 -8.83 7.12
CA LYS A 859 -26.84 -7.98 7.69
C LYS A 859 -28.12 -8.75 7.92
N GLN A 860 -28.58 -9.57 6.98
CA GLN A 860 -29.77 -10.44 7.14
C GLN A 860 -29.60 -11.40 8.33
N PHE A 861 -28.40 -11.97 8.53
CA PHE A 861 -28.11 -12.84 9.65
C PHE A 861 -28.25 -12.10 10.99
N PHE A 862 -27.62 -10.94 11.13
CA PHE A 862 -27.72 -10.15 12.35
C PHE A 862 -29.12 -9.56 12.57
N ASP A 863 -29.80 -9.08 11.53
CA ASP A 863 -31.17 -8.56 11.64
C ASP A 863 -32.14 -9.66 12.13
N HIS A 864 -31.98 -10.90 11.67
CA HIS A 864 -32.79 -12.01 12.14
C HIS A 864 -32.60 -12.24 13.65
N TYR A 865 -31.38 -12.40 14.12
CA TYR A 865 -31.13 -12.77 15.52
C TYR A 865 -31.17 -11.57 16.48
N LEU A 866 -30.84 -10.37 16.05
CA LEU A 866 -30.75 -9.20 16.92
C LEU A 866 -31.94 -8.24 16.82
N LYS A 867 -32.73 -8.32 15.74
CA LYS A 867 -33.89 -7.44 15.52
C LYS A 867 -35.20 -8.22 15.31
N GLY A 868 -35.15 -9.54 15.24
CA GLY A 868 -36.32 -10.40 14.97
C GLY A 868 -36.84 -10.31 13.54
N ALA A 869 -36.00 -9.93 12.59
CA ALA A 869 -36.39 -9.97 11.17
C ALA A 869 -36.66 -11.41 10.69
N PRO A 870 -37.52 -11.60 9.68
CA PRO A 870 -37.75 -12.94 9.11
C PRO A 870 -36.44 -13.62 8.69
N MET A 871 -36.36 -14.94 8.90
CA MET A 871 -35.22 -15.72 8.45
C MET A 871 -35.17 -15.77 6.92
N PRO A 872 -34.07 -15.37 6.25
CA PRO A 872 -34.00 -15.43 4.79
C PRO A 872 -33.91 -16.88 4.31
N LYS A 873 -34.32 -17.14 3.08
CA LYS A 873 -34.37 -18.49 2.50
C LYS A 873 -33.02 -19.21 2.50
N TRP A 874 -31.93 -18.47 2.23
CA TRP A 874 -30.59 -19.06 2.25
C TRP A 874 -30.20 -19.63 3.63
N MET A 875 -30.80 -19.13 4.72
CA MET A 875 -30.56 -19.64 6.06
C MET A 875 -31.50 -20.79 6.38
N SER A 876 -32.80 -20.69 6.03
CA SER A 876 -33.84 -21.70 6.37
C SER A 876 -33.81 -22.93 5.46
N GLU A 877 -33.57 -22.74 4.17
CA GLU A 877 -33.66 -23.79 3.14
C GLU A 877 -32.31 -24.13 2.50
N GLY A 878 -31.33 -23.20 2.63
CA GLY A 878 -30.08 -23.23 1.87
C GLY A 878 -30.27 -22.80 0.41
N VAL A 879 -29.19 -22.85 -0.37
CA VAL A 879 -29.21 -22.64 -1.83
C VAL A 879 -28.62 -23.89 -2.48
N PRO A 880 -29.45 -24.82 -2.99
CA PRO A 880 -28.97 -26.02 -3.68
C PRO A 880 -28.06 -25.68 -4.86
N ALA A 881 -26.99 -26.44 -5.07
CA ALA A 881 -26.00 -26.18 -6.12
C ALA A 881 -26.61 -26.04 -7.53
N VAL A 882 -27.70 -26.79 -7.82
CA VAL A 882 -28.42 -26.69 -9.11
C VAL A 882 -29.18 -25.38 -9.27
N LYS A 883 -29.49 -24.67 -8.19
CA LYS A 883 -30.20 -23.39 -8.19
C LYS A 883 -29.26 -22.17 -8.08
N GLN A 884 -28.07 -22.37 -7.56
CA GLN A 884 -27.11 -21.29 -7.27
C GLN A 884 -26.87 -20.31 -8.41
N PRO A 885 -26.79 -20.72 -9.70
CA PRO A 885 -26.65 -19.76 -10.80
C PRO A 885 -27.88 -18.86 -11.04
N TYR A 886 -29.03 -19.22 -10.52
CA TYR A 886 -30.31 -18.58 -10.81
C TYR A 886 -30.95 -17.90 -9.60
N GLU A 887 -30.71 -18.40 -8.40
CA GLU A 887 -31.29 -17.89 -7.16
C GLU A 887 -30.19 -17.61 -6.11
N LEU A 888 -30.27 -16.46 -5.45
CA LEU A 888 -29.35 -16.11 -4.36
C LEU A 888 -29.96 -16.43 -2.98
N GLY A 889 -31.26 -16.63 -2.88
CA GLY A 889 -31.97 -17.01 -1.67
C GLY A 889 -32.18 -15.89 -0.64
N TYR A 890 -32.13 -14.64 -1.06
CA TYR A 890 -32.37 -13.47 -0.17
C TYR A 890 -33.77 -13.47 0.41
#